data_29752b6770da0b0e3635b40771ba6a2b
#
_entry.id   29752b6770da0b0e3635b40771ba6a2b
#
_cell.length_a   1.000
_cell.length_b   1.000
_cell.length_c   1.000
_cell.angle_alpha   90.00
_cell.angle_beta   90.00
_cell.angle_gamma   90.00
#
_symmetry.space_group_name_H-M   'P 1'
#
loop_
_entity.id
_entity.type
_entity.pdbx_description
1 polymer ?
#
loop_
_entity_poly.entity_id
_entity_poly.type
_entity_poly.pdbx_seq_one_letter_code
_entity_poly.pdbx_strand_id
1 'polypeptide(L)'
;MSDLPPILDGWFAARGWTPRRHQLAMLDAARAGKSALLVAPTGAGKTLAGFLPSLVELIERPTEGLHTLYVSPLKALAVDIQRNLMTPIEEMGLAIRVETRTGDTSSDKKARQRIKPPQMLLTTPESLSLLLSYPESAAMFSTLRTIVIDEVHAFAPSKRGDLLSLCMARLQRLAPDMRRVALSATVADPTLYRGWLSGDGEIDRVALVEGDAGADPDIAILLPLGRVPWAGHSGRYAAEQVMQQIAAHTTSIIFCNTRSLAELIFQDLWAVNEQHLPIGIHHGSLDREARERAEGAMADGKLRALVATASLDLGVDWGNVDLVVQMGAPKGSSRLLQRIGRANHRLDEPSKALIVPGNRFEYLEAQAALDAVEAGERDPDVFRAGALDVLAQHIMALAASAPFTRAAMLAEVREAAPYSTLPEETFDRVLGFVATGGYALRAYDRYQRIVEGPDGLWRVAHPRFIAQHRLNAGIIVEAAMLTVRFRNGRSLGRVEEGFAASLSPKDTFFFSGLSLEVEGVKGEDLFVRATSRPARIPTYGGARMPISTNLADRVRHFLHEPEQWPRFPPDVREWLEAQRQRSILPAPDRLLIETFPREGRHYMVCYSFEGWNAHQSLGMLVTRRMETAGLQPIGFVASDYAIATYSLKPVTDPAALFSADILDNEFVDWVQQSSLLKRAFREVAVIGGLVERQHPGKRKTGRQVSFSTDLIYDVLRRYEPEHLLLEAAWEDAKARMTDVGRLGRLLDTAAERIEHVDLERVSPLAVPVLVLIGREKVAAGTSEDALLIEAEALVAEAMGRPPESTPSPY
;
A
#
# COMPACT_ATOMS: atom_id res chain seq x y z
N MET A 1 -27.28 4.67 -35.65
CA MET A 1 -27.38 6.05 -35.13
C MET A 1 -26.77 6.00 -33.76
N SER A 2 -25.85 6.89 -33.44
CA SER A 2 -25.25 6.87 -32.11
C SER A 2 -26.31 7.33 -31.08
N ASP A 3 -26.36 6.64 -29.95
CA ASP A 3 -27.26 7.01 -28.84
C ASP A 3 -26.79 8.24 -28.03
N LEU A 4 -25.81 8.97 -28.57
CA LEU A 4 -25.24 10.15 -27.93
C LEU A 4 -25.95 11.44 -28.37
N PRO A 5 -26.02 12.48 -27.54
CA PRO A 5 -26.43 13.81 -27.96
C PRO A 5 -25.56 14.32 -29.11
N PRO A 6 -26.14 15.08 -30.09
CA PRO A 6 -25.41 15.54 -31.27
C PRO A 6 -24.11 16.31 -30.97
N ILE A 7 -24.06 17.02 -29.85
CA ILE A 7 -22.87 17.79 -29.44
C ILE A 7 -21.72 16.85 -29.04
N LEU A 8 -22.00 15.74 -28.40
CA LEU A 8 -21.02 14.71 -28.05
C LEU A 8 -20.56 13.94 -29.29
N ASP A 9 -21.48 13.56 -30.19
CA ASP A 9 -21.11 12.93 -31.45
C ASP A 9 -20.19 13.81 -32.27
N GLY A 10 -20.53 15.11 -32.37
CA GLY A 10 -19.71 16.09 -33.04
C GLY A 10 -18.30 16.22 -32.43
N TRP A 11 -18.21 16.17 -31.09
CA TRP A 11 -16.95 16.25 -30.37
C TRP A 11 -16.07 15.01 -30.63
N PHE A 12 -16.63 13.79 -30.59
CA PHE A 12 -15.92 12.57 -30.95
C PHE A 12 -15.44 12.61 -32.39
N ALA A 13 -16.30 13.02 -33.35
CA ALA A 13 -15.97 13.12 -34.76
C ALA A 13 -14.86 14.14 -35.03
N ALA A 14 -14.88 15.30 -34.36
CA ALA A 14 -13.86 16.33 -34.50
C ALA A 14 -12.46 15.87 -34.06
N ARG A 15 -12.37 14.89 -33.17
CA ARG A 15 -11.14 14.27 -32.72
C ARG A 15 -10.73 13.02 -33.50
N GLY A 16 -11.54 12.61 -34.45
CA GLY A 16 -11.35 11.36 -35.18
C GLY A 16 -11.55 10.13 -34.29
N TRP A 17 -12.28 10.26 -33.17
CA TRP A 17 -12.56 9.20 -32.24
C TRP A 17 -13.95 8.59 -32.47
N THR A 18 -14.08 7.34 -32.12
CA THR A 18 -15.37 6.64 -32.03
C THR A 18 -15.58 6.22 -30.57
N PRO A 19 -16.79 6.37 -30.00
CA PRO A 19 -17.10 5.89 -28.66
C PRO A 19 -16.80 4.38 -28.57
N ARG A 20 -16.08 3.98 -27.55
CA ARG A 20 -15.76 2.56 -27.34
C ARG A 20 -16.97 1.81 -26.83
N ARG A 21 -17.02 0.49 -27.10
CA ARG A 21 -18.12 -0.40 -26.71
C ARG A 21 -18.44 -0.28 -25.21
N HIS A 22 -17.44 -0.31 -24.34
CA HIS A 22 -17.65 -0.21 -22.89
C HIS A 22 -18.13 1.19 -22.44
N GLN A 23 -17.79 2.27 -23.18
CA GLN A 23 -18.32 3.61 -22.90
C GLN A 23 -19.83 3.68 -23.16
N LEU A 24 -20.28 3.07 -24.25
CA LEU A 24 -21.71 2.98 -24.57
C LEU A 24 -22.45 2.05 -23.61
N ALA A 25 -21.84 0.91 -23.24
CA ALA A 25 -22.41 -0.01 -22.25
C ALA A 25 -22.60 0.63 -20.86
N MET A 26 -21.70 1.53 -20.44
CA MET A 26 -21.87 2.32 -19.23
C MET A 26 -23.05 3.29 -19.33
N LEU A 27 -23.27 3.90 -20.51
CA LEU A 27 -24.42 4.76 -20.76
C LEU A 27 -25.72 3.96 -20.72
N ASP A 28 -25.75 2.76 -21.32
CA ASP A 28 -26.91 1.88 -21.29
C ASP A 28 -27.28 1.43 -19.88
N ALA A 29 -26.28 1.06 -19.08
CA ALA A 29 -26.47 0.74 -17.66
C ALA A 29 -27.08 1.93 -16.89
N ALA A 30 -26.57 3.15 -17.16
CA ALA A 30 -27.08 4.35 -16.51
C ALA A 30 -28.53 4.68 -16.92
N ARG A 31 -28.88 4.53 -18.20
CA ARG A 31 -30.25 4.70 -18.70
C ARG A 31 -31.23 3.69 -18.12
N ALA A 32 -30.74 2.48 -17.85
CA ALA A 32 -31.49 1.44 -17.15
C ALA A 32 -31.59 1.67 -15.62
N GLY A 33 -31.04 2.77 -15.09
CA GLY A 33 -31.03 3.08 -13.67
C GLY A 33 -30.12 2.18 -12.82
N LYS A 34 -29.20 1.40 -13.44
CA LYS A 34 -28.33 0.44 -12.75
C LYS A 34 -27.02 1.09 -12.29
N SER A 35 -26.55 0.63 -11.13
CA SER A 35 -25.15 0.76 -10.75
C SER A 35 -24.27 -0.06 -11.68
N ALA A 36 -22.97 0.26 -11.80
CA ALA A 36 -22.08 -0.45 -12.71
C ALA A 36 -20.64 -0.55 -12.19
N LEU A 37 -20.01 -1.68 -12.46
CA LEU A 37 -18.57 -1.89 -12.33
C LEU A 37 -17.96 -1.97 -13.74
N LEU A 38 -17.06 -1.05 -14.06
CA LEU A 38 -16.24 -1.12 -15.28
C LEU A 38 -14.88 -1.70 -14.95
N VAL A 39 -14.55 -2.82 -15.58
CA VAL A 39 -13.21 -3.42 -15.56
C VAL A 39 -12.59 -3.28 -16.95
N ALA A 40 -11.54 -2.47 -17.08
CA ALA A 40 -10.89 -2.23 -18.35
C ALA A 40 -9.41 -1.89 -18.15
N PRO A 41 -8.49 -2.28 -19.05
CA PRO A 41 -7.06 -2.02 -18.92
C PRO A 41 -6.77 -0.50 -18.88
N THR A 42 -5.56 -0.16 -18.47
CA THR A 42 -5.09 1.24 -18.50
C THR A 42 -5.04 1.72 -19.96
N GLY A 43 -5.34 3.00 -20.20
CA GLY A 43 -5.44 3.54 -21.58
C GLY A 43 -6.76 3.24 -22.31
N ALA A 44 -7.66 2.44 -21.72
CA ALA A 44 -8.95 2.12 -22.32
C ALA A 44 -9.98 3.28 -22.28
N GLY A 45 -9.64 4.44 -21.69
CA GLY A 45 -10.56 5.56 -21.54
C GLY A 45 -11.63 5.36 -20.46
N LYS A 46 -11.28 4.64 -19.38
CA LYS A 46 -12.16 4.39 -18.21
C LYS A 46 -12.75 5.66 -17.62
N THR A 47 -11.93 6.70 -17.47
CA THR A 47 -12.36 7.98 -16.90
C THR A 47 -13.51 8.58 -17.69
N LEU A 48 -13.37 8.65 -19.02
CA LEU A 48 -14.47 9.13 -19.88
C LEU A 48 -15.69 8.22 -19.79
N ALA A 49 -15.51 6.90 -19.75
CA ALA A 49 -16.60 5.94 -19.61
C ALA A 49 -17.40 6.17 -18.30
N GLY A 50 -16.72 6.51 -17.21
CA GLY A 50 -17.36 6.82 -15.92
C GLY A 50 -18.11 8.14 -15.92
N PHE A 51 -17.65 9.14 -16.68
CA PHE A 51 -18.30 10.46 -16.77
C PHE A 51 -19.31 10.59 -17.89
N LEU A 52 -19.22 9.80 -18.94
CA LEU A 52 -20.07 9.92 -20.13
C LEU A 52 -21.56 9.91 -19.80
N PRO A 53 -22.10 8.99 -18.95
CA PRO A 53 -23.49 9.05 -18.55
C PRO A 53 -23.88 10.37 -17.89
N SER A 54 -23.04 10.90 -17.02
CA SER A 54 -23.28 12.16 -16.32
C SER A 54 -23.23 13.37 -17.27
N LEU A 55 -22.34 13.37 -18.25
CA LEU A 55 -22.30 14.41 -19.29
C LEU A 55 -23.57 14.39 -20.13
N VAL A 56 -24.01 13.21 -20.58
CA VAL A 56 -25.25 13.04 -21.32
C VAL A 56 -26.44 13.57 -20.53
N GLU A 57 -26.58 13.15 -19.26
CA GLU A 57 -27.69 13.59 -18.40
C GLU A 57 -27.68 15.10 -18.17
N LEU A 58 -26.53 15.72 -17.97
CA LEU A 58 -26.41 17.17 -17.75
C LEU A 58 -26.62 17.98 -19.06
N ILE A 59 -26.34 17.40 -20.22
CA ILE A 59 -26.68 18.01 -21.53
C ILE A 59 -28.18 17.95 -21.75
N GLU A 60 -28.81 16.80 -21.50
CA GLU A 60 -30.25 16.59 -21.74
C GLU A 60 -31.11 17.28 -20.68
N ARG A 61 -30.65 17.31 -19.41
CA ARG A 61 -31.38 17.86 -18.26
C ARG A 61 -30.44 18.65 -17.36
N PRO A 62 -30.11 19.89 -17.69
CA PRO A 62 -29.25 20.74 -16.85
C PRO A 62 -29.81 20.86 -15.42
N THR A 63 -28.93 20.75 -14.43
CA THR A 63 -29.26 20.95 -13.01
C THR A 63 -28.32 21.95 -12.37
N GLU A 64 -28.81 22.70 -11.37
CA GLU A 64 -27.97 23.65 -10.62
C GLU A 64 -27.25 23.03 -9.43
N GLY A 65 -27.76 21.89 -8.91
CA GLY A 65 -27.22 21.18 -7.76
C GLY A 65 -26.09 20.22 -8.11
N LEU A 66 -25.62 19.49 -7.09
CA LEU A 66 -24.62 18.45 -7.27
C LEU A 66 -25.23 17.24 -7.97
N HIS A 67 -24.77 16.96 -9.17
CA HIS A 67 -25.22 15.84 -9.98
C HIS A 67 -24.31 14.62 -9.85
N THR A 68 -22.99 14.86 -9.92
CA THR A 68 -21.99 13.79 -9.94
C THR A 68 -20.92 14.02 -8.88
N LEU A 69 -20.68 12.99 -8.07
CA LEU A 69 -19.59 12.95 -7.11
C LEU A 69 -18.53 11.95 -7.61
N TYR A 70 -17.31 12.40 -7.80
CA TYR A 70 -16.19 11.55 -8.18
C TYR A 70 -15.24 11.38 -7.02
N VAL A 71 -14.94 10.13 -6.66
CA VAL A 71 -14.08 9.79 -5.52
C VAL A 71 -12.82 9.10 -6.01
N SER A 72 -11.67 9.70 -5.71
CA SER A 72 -10.34 9.23 -6.10
C SER A 72 -9.50 8.84 -4.88
N PRO A 73 -8.62 7.83 -5.00
CA PRO A 73 -7.70 7.45 -3.92
C PRO A 73 -6.64 8.51 -3.62
N LEU A 74 -6.27 9.32 -4.59
CA LEU A 74 -5.20 10.30 -4.48
C LEU A 74 -5.68 11.70 -4.84
N LYS A 75 -5.16 12.70 -4.13
CA LYS A 75 -5.43 14.12 -4.42
C LYS A 75 -4.92 14.55 -5.81
N ALA A 76 -3.73 14.07 -6.20
CA ALA A 76 -3.12 14.38 -7.50
C ALA A 76 -4.00 13.85 -8.65
N LEU A 77 -4.51 12.63 -8.52
CA LEU A 77 -5.41 12.03 -9.49
C LEU A 77 -6.71 12.85 -9.66
N ALA A 78 -7.29 13.35 -8.56
CA ALA A 78 -8.48 14.21 -8.66
C ALA A 78 -8.22 15.51 -9.43
N VAL A 79 -7.02 16.06 -9.34
CA VAL A 79 -6.62 17.28 -10.10
C VAL A 79 -6.39 16.96 -11.57
N ASP A 80 -5.73 15.86 -11.88
CA ASP A 80 -5.46 15.42 -13.25
C ASP A 80 -6.77 15.13 -14.01
N ILE A 81 -7.67 14.39 -13.35
CA ILE A 81 -9.00 14.10 -13.90
C ILE A 81 -9.82 15.36 -14.10
N GLN A 82 -9.70 16.36 -13.22
CA GLN A 82 -10.35 17.64 -13.45
C GLN A 82 -9.89 18.26 -14.79
N ARG A 83 -8.59 18.24 -15.06
CA ARG A 83 -8.07 18.76 -16.36
C ARG A 83 -8.64 17.98 -17.54
N ASN A 84 -8.58 16.64 -17.46
CA ASN A 84 -9.05 15.77 -18.53
C ASN A 84 -10.55 15.89 -18.78
N LEU A 85 -11.35 16.19 -17.74
CA LEU A 85 -12.78 16.41 -17.85
C LEU A 85 -13.14 17.84 -18.31
N MET A 86 -12.35 18.84 -17.90
CA MET A 86 -12.58 20.23 -18.33
C MET A 86 -12.40 20.41 -19.83
N THR A 87 -11.41 19.75 -20.44
CA THR A 87 -11.13 19.84 -21.88
C THR A 87 -12.39 19.55 -22.73
N PRO A 88 -13.07 18.40 -22.64
CA PRO A 88 -14.28 18.16 -23.41
C PRO A 88 -15.43 19.12 -23.06
N ILE A 89 -15.57 19.52 -21.81
CA ILE A 89 -16.62 20.47 -21.37
C ILE A 89 -16.41 21.84 -22.02
N GLU A 90 -15.19 22.36 -22.03
CA GLU A 90 -14.83 23.65 -22.62
C GLU A 90 -14.92 23.63 -24.16
N GLU A 91 -14.42 22.58 -24.80
CA GLU A 91 -14.45 22.42 -26.24
C GLU A 91 -15.90 22.29 -26.77
N MET A 92 -16.78 21.68 -26.01
CA MET A 92 -18.21 21.62 -26.36
C MET A 92 -19.01 22.86 -25.91
N GLY A 93 -18.41 23.80 -25.18
CA GLY A 93 -19.06 24.99 -24.65
C GLY A 93 -20.18 24.65 -23.61
N LEU A 94 -20.04 23.57 -22.85
CA LEU A 94 -21.03 23.16 -21.87
C LEU A 94 -20.97 24.00 -20.59
N ALA A 95 -22.12 24.45 -20.10
CA ALA A 95 -22.23 25.23 -18.86
C ALA A 95 -22.20 24.33 -17.61
N ILE A 96 -21.19 23.43 -17.50
CA ILE A 96 -21.00 22.50 -16.41
C ILE A 96 -19.85 22.95 -15.53
N ARG A 97 -20.10 23.19 -14.24
CA ARG A 97 -19.06 23.53 -13.26
C ARG A 97 -18.46 22.27 -12.65
N VAL A 98 -17.17 22.10 -12.81
CA VAL A 98 -16.38 21.00 -12.22
C VAL A 98 -15.40 21.57 -11.20
N GLU A 99 -15.46 21.09 -9.97
CA GLU A 99 -14.55 21.55 -8.91
C GLU A 99 -13.94 20.38 -8.13
N THR A 100 -12.74 20.59 -7.64
CA THR A 100 -12.08 19.67 -6.69
C THR A 100 -12.31 20.11 -5.25
N ARG A 101 -12.44 19.11 -4.36
CA ARG A 101 -12.42 19.29 -2.92
C ARG A 101 -11.52 18.26 -2.26
N THR A 102 -10.36 18.70 -1.83
CA THR A 102 -9.35 17.90 -1.14
C THR A 102 -8.91 18.60 0.15
N GLY A 103 -7.98 18.00 0.89
CA GLY A 103 -7.36 18.67 2.05
C GLY A 103 -6.79 20.04 1.72
N ASP A 104 -6.29 20.21 0.48
CA ASP A 104 -5.56 21.41 0.02
C ASP A 104 -6.47 22.52 -0.52
N THR A 105 -7.76 22.27 -0.69
CA THR A 105 -8.75 23.30 -1.09
C THR A 105 -8.89 24.37 -0.01
N SER A 106 -8.90 25.65 -0.39
CA SER A 106 -9.02 26.78 0.55
C SER A 106 -10.32 26.75 1.35
N SER A 107 -10.29 27.32 2.55
CA SER A 107 -11.42 27.35 3.48
C SER A 107 -12.65 28.04 2.86
N ASP A 108 -12.44 29.13 2.15
CA ASP A 108 -13.52 29.92 1.52
C ASP A 108 -14.19 29.12 0.39
N LYS A 109 -13.38 28.47 -0.44
CA LYS A 109 -13.90 27.57 -1.50
C LYS A 109 -14.67 26.40 -0.87
N LYS A 110 -14.15 25.79 0.21
CA LYS A 110 -14.84 24.75 0.96
C LYS A 110 -16.19 25.19 1.52
N ALA A 111 -16.26 26.42 2.07
CA ALA A 111 -17.49 26.99 2.59
C ALA A 111 -18.52 27.25 1.48
N ARG A 112 -18.10 27.88 0.39
CA ARG A 112 -18.94 28.14 -0.78
C ARG A 112 -19.51 26.84 -1.38
N GLN A 113 -18.71 25.81 -1.54
CA GLN A 113 -19.13 24.52 -2.12
C GLN A 113 -20.25 23.85 -1.33
N ARG A 114 -20.36 24.04 -0.02
CA ARG A 114 -21.46 23.49 0.79
C ARG A 114 -22.79 24.17 0.51
N ILE A 115 -22.76 25.48 0.22
CA ILE A 115 -23.98 26.28 0.01
C ILE A 115 -24.37 26.30 -1.48
N LYS A 116 -23.37 26.39 -2.37
CA LYS A 116 -23.55 26.45 -3.82
C LYS A 116 -22.65 25.39 -4.49
N PRO A 117 -23.04 24.10 -4.45
CA PRO A 117 -22.23 23.04 -5.00
C PRO A 117 -22.06 23.15 -6.51
N PRO A 118 -20.94 22.66 -7.10
CA PRO A 118 -20.83 22.48 -8.54
C PRO A 118 -21.69 21.31 -9.00
N GLN A 119 -21.93 21.17 -10.30
CA GLN A 119 -22.62 20.02 -10.88
C GLN A 119 -21.76 18.74 -10.73
N MET A 120 -20.43 18.85 -10.84
CA MET A 120 -19.50 17.75 -10.63
C MET A 120 -18.47 18.11 -9.58
N LEU A 121 -18.35 17.28 -8.54
CA LEU A 121 -17.38 17.47 -7.45
C LEU A 121 -16.43 16.28 -7.37
N LEU A 122 -15.13 16.54 -7.50
CA LEU A 122 -14.07 15.56 -7.39
C LEU A 122 -13.47 15.62 -5.98
N THR A 123 -13.37 14.47 -5.27
CA THR A 123 -12.98 14.45 -3.86
C THR A 123 -12.23 13.18 -3.47
N THR A 124 -11.89 13.03 -2.19
CA THR A 124 -11.35 11.81 -1.58
C THR A 124 -12.30 11.29 -0.49
N PRO A 125 -12.21 10.02 -0.07
CA PRO A 125 -13.08 9.46 0.97
C PRO A 125 -13.06 10.28 2.26
N GLU A 126 -11.90 10.74 2.69
CA GLU A 126 -11.72 11.53 3.91
C GLU A 126 -12.43 12.89 3.80
N SER A 127 -12.32 13.53 2.65
CA SER A 127 -13.01 14.81 2.38
C SER A 127 -14.51 14.65 2.25
N LEU A 128 -14.98 13.51 1.74
CA LEU A 128 -16.41 13.17 1.67
C LEU A 128 -16.98 12.93 3.07
N SER A 129 -16.33 12.12 3.89
CA SER A 129 -16.73 11.89 5.28
C SER A 129 -16.83 13.20 6.05
N LEU A 130 -15.85 14.10 5.86
CA LEU A 130 -15.89 15.42 6.45
C LEU A 130 -17.08 16.27 5.94
N LEU A 131 -17.43 16.20 4.66
CA LEU A 131 -18.62 16.88 4.11
C LEU A 131 -19.90 16.39 4.75
N LEU A 132 -20.04 15.08 4.97
CA LEU A 132 -21.21 14.48 5.60
C LEU A 132 -21.38 14.87 7.09
N SER A 133 -20.36 15.42 7.74
CA SER A 133 -20.41 15.93 9.11
C SER A 133 -21.02 17.32 9.22
N TYR A 134 -21.39 17.96 8.12
CA TYR A 134 -22.01 19.27 8.12
C TYR A 134 -23.55 19.19 7.99
N PRO A 135 -24.32 20.05 8.69
CA PRO A 135 -25.77 20.08 8.56
C PRO A 135 -26.27 20.31 7.14
N GLU A 136 -25.52 21.08 6.34
CA GLU A 136 -25.84 21.38 4.95
C GLU A 136 -25.72 20.16 4.02
N SER A 137 -25.18 19.04 4.50
CA SER A 137 -24.98 17.83 3.68
C SER A 137 -26.28 17.29 3.09
N ALA A 138 -27.38 17.32 3.83
CA ALA A 138 -28.68 16.85 3.35
C ALA A 138 -29.14 17.64 2.11
N ALA A 139 -29.05 18.95 2.16
CA ALA A 139 -29.41 19.80 1.01
C ALA A 139 -28.40 19.67 -0.15
N MET A 140 -27.11 19.61 0.16
CA MET A 140 -26.06 19.52 -0.83
C MET A 140 -26.15 18.24 -1.68
N PHE A 141 -26.45 17.10 -1.06
CA PHE A 141 -26.46 15.79 -1.74
C PHE A 141 -27.84 15.35 -2.23
N SER A 142 -28.93 16.10 -1.96
CA SER A 142 -30.28 15.72 -2.36
C SER A 142 -30.49 15.59 -3.87
N THR A 143 -29.66 16.25 -4.66
CA THR A 143 -29.73 16.22 -6.14
C THR A 143 -28.72 15.24 -6.77
N LEU A 144 -27.97 14.51 -5.94
CA LEU A 144 -26.93 13.59 -6.41
C LEU A 144 -27.54 12.42 -7.19
N ARG A 145 -27.05 12.18 -8.42
CA ARG A 145 -27.51 11.11 -9.30
C ARG A 145 -26.49 9.99 -9.46
N THR A 146 -25.21 10.33 -9.36
CA THR A 146 -24.15 9.35 -9.59
C THR A 146 -22.97 9.61 -8.68
N ILE A 147 -22.46 8.55 -8.01
CA ILE A 147 -21.13 8.52 -7.43
C ILE A 147 -20.24 7.66 -8.31
N VAL A 148 -19.10 8.21 -8.75
CA VAL A 148 -18.06 7.49 -9.52
C VAL A 148 -16.87 7.25 -8.60
N ILE A 149 -16.48 6.00 -8.42
CA ILE A 149 -15.37 5.56 -7.59
C ILE A 149 -14.26 5.07 -8.52
N ASP A 150 -13.19 5.82 -8.58
CA ASP A 150 -12.05 5.45 -9.42
C ASP A 150 -11.06 4.58 -8.65
N GLU A 151 -10.39 3.68 -9.39
CA GLU A 151 -9.45 2.72 -8.82
C GLU A 151 -10.04 1.99 -7.60
N VAL A 152 -11.24 1.44 -7.73
CA VAL A 152 -11.97 0.80 -6.61
C VAL A 152 -11.18 -0.28 -5.91
N HIS A 153 -10.27 -0.97 -6.62
CA HIS A 153 -9.37 -1.98 -6.06
C HIS A 153 -8.38 -1.41 -5.02
N ALA A 154 -8.05 -0.12 -5.09
CA ALA A 154 -7.23 0.54 -4.09
C ALA A 154 -8.01 0.89 -2.79
N PHE A 155 -9.32 0.86 -2.83
CA PHE A 155 -10.19 1.17 -1.70
C PHE A 155 -10.76 -0.06 -1.02
N ALA A 156 -11.51 -0.87 -1.79
CA ALA A 156 -12.44 -1.86 -1.26
C ALA A 156 -11.84 -2.77 -0.17
N PRO A 157 -10.59 -3.28 -0.30
CA PRO A 157 -9.99 -4.14 0.73
C PRO A 157 -9.35 -3.36 1.91
N SER A 158 -9.58 -2.06 2.04
CA SER A 158 -8.90 -1.20 3.01
C SER A 158 -9.87 -0.44 3.93
N LYS A 159 -9.37 0.10 5.06
CA LYS A 159 -10.15 1.03 5.93
C LYS A 159 -10.70 2.24 5.18
N ARG A 160 -10.05 2.66 4.09
CA ARG A 160 -10.57 3.74 3.24
C ARG A 160 -11.80 3.29 2.48
N GLY A 161 -11.86 2.01 2.10
CA GLY A 161 -13.04 1.38 1.53
C GLY A 161 -14.16 1.24 2.57
N ASP A 162 -13.83 0.89 3.81
CA ASP A 162 -14.82 0.86 4.91
C ASP A 162 -15.48 2.22 5.08
N LEU A 163 -14.68 3.30 5.16
CA LEU A 163 -15.18 4.68 5.26
C LEU A 163 -16.03 5.07 4.05
N LEU A 164 -15.55 4.76 2.84
CA LEU A 164 -16.29 5.10 1.60
C LEU A 164 -17.60 4.34 1.51
N SER A 165 -17.64 3.08 1.93
CA SER A 165 -18.86 2.27 1.95
C SER A 165 -19.90 2.85 2.91
N LEU A 166 -19.51 3.26 4.13
CA LEU A 166 -20.36 3.98 5.06
C LEU A 166 -20.86 5.32 4.50
N CYS A 167 -19.98 6.07 3.84
CA CYS A 167 -20.38 7.31 3.16
C CYS A 167 -21.39 7.06 2.04
N MET A 168 -21.24 5.97 1.26
CA MET A 168 -22.18 5.59 0.22
C MET A 168 -23.55 5.20 0.79
N ALA A 169 -23.60 4.48 1.91
CA ALA A 169 -24.84 4.16 2.61
C ALA A 169 -25.57 5.45 3.03
N ARG A 170 -24.85 6.42 3.62
CA ARG A 170 -25.42 7.74 3.95
C ARG A 170 -25.90 8.49 2.72
N LEU A 171 -25.12 8.54 1.65
CA LEU A 171 -25.51 9.23 0.41
C LEU A 171 -26.75 8.61 -0.22
N GLN A 172 -26.89 7.29 -0.17
CA GLN A 172 -28.09 6.60 -0.70
C GLN A 172 -29.35 7.00 0.03
N ARG A 173 -29.26 7.27 1.35
CA ARG A 173 -30.37 7.82 2.15
C ARG A 173 -30.71 9.26 1.79
N LEU A 174 -29.71 10.07 1.45
CA LEU A 174 -29.92 11.47 1.05
C LEU A 174 -30.36 11.61 -0.40
N ALA A 175 -29.99 10.69 -1.26
CA ALA A 175 -30.31 10.61 -2.69
C ALA A 175 -30.67 9.17 -3.06
N PRO A 176 -31.93 8.73 -2.85
CA PRO A 176 -32.33 7.33 -3.02
C PRO A 176 -32.10 6.78 -4.43
N ASP A 177 -32.22 7.62 -5.46
CA ASP A 177 -32.04 7.26 -6.87
C ASP A 177 -30.55 7.29 -7.31
N MET A 178 -29.61 7.50 -6.39
CA MET A 178 -28.17 7.57 -6.72
C MET A 178 -27.65 6.24 -7.22
N ARG A 179 -26.97 6.27 -8.38
CA ARG A 179 -26.25 5.12 -8.92
C ARG A 179 -24.80 5.11 -8.43
N ARG A 180 -24.31 3.92 -8.15
CA ARG A 180 -22.91 3.69 -7.76
C ARG A 180 -22.14 3.13 -8.95
N VAL A 181 -21.13 3.86 -9.40
CA VAL A 181 -20.26 3.49 -10.52
C VAL A 181 -18.86 3.28 -9.97
N ALA A 182 -18.26 2.14 -10.28
CA ALA A 182 -16.88 1.87 -9.93
C ALA A 182 -16.05 1.60 -11.19
N LEU A 183 -14.82 2.12 -11.19
CA LEU A 183 -13.84 1.94 -12.25
C LEU A 183 -12.64 1.18 -11.68
N SER A 184 -12.17 0.17 -12.42
CA SER A 184 -10.98 -0.59 -12.06
C SER A 184 -10.15 -0.93 -13.29
N ALA A 185 -8.85 -1.13 -13.10
CA ALA A 185 -8.00 -1.66 -14.16
C ALA A 185 -8.33 -3.15 -14.37
N THR A 186 -7.66 -4.04 -13.68
CA THR A 186 -7.88 -5.49 -13.74
C THR A 186 -8.00 -6.01 -12.32
N VAL A 187 -9.01 -6.83 -12.07
CA VAL A 187 -9.27 -7.47 -10.76
C VAL A 187 -9.38 -8.97 -10.95
N ALA A 188 -9.04 -9.75 -9.92
CA ALA A 188 -9.10 -11.20 -9.97
C ALA A 188 -10.56 -11.70 -9.99
N ASP A 189 -11.41 -11.13 -9.15
CA ASP A 189 -12.84 -11.49 -9.05
C ASP A 189 -13.73 -10.23 -9.03
N PRO A 190 -14.32 -9.85 -10.18
CA PRO A 190 -15.26 -8.72 -10.23
C PRO A 190 -16.49 -8.88 -9.33
N THR A 191 -16.85 -10.11 -8.95
CA THR A 191 -18.03 -10.40 -8.13
C THR A 191 -17.91 -9.80 -6.74
N LEU A 192 -16.74 -9.86 -6.14
CA LEU A 192 -16.44 -9.24 -4.83
C LEU A 192 -16.68 -7.72 -4.86
N TYR A 193 -16.24 -7.08 -5.93
CA TYR A 193 -16.41 -5.62 -6.09
C TYR A 193 -17.86 -5.22 -6.39
N ARG A 194 -18.59 -6.03 -7.14
CA ARG A 194 -20.03 -5.83 -7.35
C ARG A 194 -20.80 -5.95 -6.03
N GLY A 195 -20.49 -6.97 -5.22
CA GLY A 195 -21.05 -7.14 -3.88
C GLY A 195 -20.73 -5.96 -2.95
N TRP A 196 -19.48 -5.48 -2.94
CA TRP A 196 -19.10 -4.30 -2.18
C TRP A 196 -19.82 -3.03 -2.66
N LEU A 197 -20.05 -2.90 -3.96
CA LEU A 197 -20.71 -1.74 -4.54
C LEU A 197 -22.23 -1.75 -4.30
N SER A 198 -22.89 -2.93 -4.29
CA SER A 198 -24.34 -3.05 -4.03
C SER A 198 -24.70 -2.63 -2.61
N GLY A 199 -23.83 -2.91 -1.65
CA GLY A 199 -24.05 -2.64 -0.22
C GLY A 199 -24.87 -3.69 0.50
N ASP A 200 -25.89 -4.24 -0.14
CA ASP A 200 -26.81 -5.27 0.39
C ASP A 200 -26.44 -6.69 -0.09
N GLY A 201 -25.40 -6.83 -0.90
CA GLY A 201 -24.95 -8.11 -1.49
C GLY A 201 -25.72 -8.53 -2.74
N GLU A 202 -26.71 -7.77 -3.18
CA GLU A 202 -27.52 -8.01 -4.40
C GLU A 202 -26.69 -7.69 -5.67
N ILE A 203 -25.82 -8.62 -6.07
CA ILE A 203 -24.86 -8.44 -7.17
C ILE A 203 -25.55 -8.07 -8.48
N ASP A 204 -26.76 -8.58 -8.74
CA ASP A 204 -27.51 -8.35 -10.00
C ASP A 204 -27.97 -6.90 -10.19
N ARG A 205 -27.95 -6.09 -9.13
CA ARG A 205 -28.23 -4.64 -9.21
C ARG A 205 -27.04 -3.86 -9.78
N VAL A 206 -25.85 -4.47 -9.85
CA VAL A 206 -24.64 -3.85 -10.37
C VAL A 206 -24.27 -4.50 -11.70
N ALA A 207 -24.37 -3.77 -12.79
CA ALA A 207 -23.94 -4.24 -14.10
C ALA A 207 -22.41 -4.41 -14.14
N LEU A 208 -21.94 -5.53 -14.68
CA LEU A 208 -20.53 -5.70 -15.02
C LEU A 208 -20.34 -5.24 -16.47
N VAL A 209 -19.45 -4.28 -16.66
CA VAL A 209 -19.00 -3.82 -17.97
C VAL A 209 -17.52 -4.14 -18.11
N GLU A 210 -17.18 -4.89 -19.14
CA GLU A 210 -15.80 -5.25 -19.44
C GLU A 210 -15.34 -4.46 -20.65
N GLY A 211 -14.16 -3.85 -20.53
CA GLY A 211 -13.50 -3.17 -21.64
C GLY A 211 -12.82 -4.15 -22.59
N ASP A 212 -12.56 -3.69 -23.80
CA ASP A 212 -11.78 -4.46 -24.76
C ASP A 212 -10.36 -4.74 -24.20
N ALA A 213 -9.84 -5.91 -24.47
CA ALA A 213 -8.46 -6.22 -24.14
C ALA A 213 -7.53 -5.25 -24.88
N GLY A 214 -6.52 -4.76 -24.17
CA GLY A 214 -5.45 -3.96 -24.78
C GLY A 214 -4.44 -4.83 -25.53
N ALA A 215 -3.46 -4.22 -26.16
CA ALA A 215 -2.31 -4.93 -26.70
C ALA A 215 -1.56 -5.64 -25.54
N ASP A 216 -1.07 -6.84 -25.81
CA ASP A 216 -0.28 -7.58 -24.84
C ASP A 216 0.99 -6.79 -24.46
N PRO A 217 1.33 -6.69 -23.18
CA PRO A 217 2.50 -5.94 -22.76
C PRO A 217 3.80 -6.63 -23.20
N ASP A 218 4.77 -5.83 -23.65
CA ASP A 218 6.13 -6.28 -23.98
C ASP A 218 7.00 -6.18 -22.72
N ILE A 219 7.17 -7.32 -22.02
CA ILE A 219 7.89 -7.37 -20.75
C ILE A 219 9.13 -8.24 -20.89
N ALA A 220 10.30 -7.73 -20.52
CA ALA A 220 11.53 -8.47 -20.48
C ALA A 220 12.21 -8.40 -19.10
N ILE A 221 12.99 -9.43 -18.77
CA ILE A 221 13.87 -9.41 -17.60
C ILE A 221 15.24 -8.91 -18.06
N LEU A 222 15.70 -7.81 -17.49
CA LEU A 222 17.03 -7.28 -17.76
C LEU A 222 18.04 -8.07 -16.95
N LEU A 223 18.87 -8.85 -17.64
CA LEU A 223 19.94 -9.62 -17.03
C LEU A 223 21.22 -8.79 -16.97
N PRO A 224 22.08 -8.97 -15.94
CA PRO A 224 23.39 -8.32 -15.89
C PRO A 224 24.29 -8.82 -17.01
N LEU A 225 25.27 -8.00 -17.40
CA LEU A 225 26.36 -8.43 -18.29
C LEU A 225 27.25 -9.52 -17.66
N GLY A 226 27.20 -9.62 -16.32
CA GLY A 226 27.86 -10.67 -15.53
C GLY A 226 26.86 -11.70 -15.01
N ARG A 227 27.04 -12.12 -13.75
CA ARG A 227 26.17 -13.11 -13.09
C ARG A 227 25.10 -12.42 -12.23
N VAL A 228 23.90 -12.98 -12.19
CA VAL A 228 22.88 -12.53 -11.23
C VAL A 228 23.37 -12.78 -9.80
N PRO A 229 23.42 -11.77 -8.92
CA PRO A 229 23.89 -11.94 -7.56
C PRO A 229 23.10 -13.01 -6.80
N TRP A 230 23.77 -13.73 -5.90
CA TRP A 230 23.09 -14.70 -5.04
C TRP A 230 22.18 -14.01 -4.03
N ALA A 231 22.63 -12.88 -3.50
CA ALA A 231 21.94 -12.11 -2.48
C ALA A 231 22.00 -10.60 -2.80
N GLY A 232 21.14 -9.83 -2.16
CA GLY A 232 21.01 -8.39 -2.37
C GLY A 232 19.60 -8.02 -2.83
N HIS A 233 19.25 -6.75 -2.79
CA HIS A 233 17.92 -6.26 -3.18
C HIS A 233 17.96 -4.96 -3.99
N SER A 234 19.15 -4.50 -4.35
CA SER A 234 19.30 -3.15 -4.88
C SER A 234 19.27 -3.05 -6.41
N GLY A 235 19.57 -4.14 -7.12
CA GLY A 235 19.70 -4.07 -8.59
C GLY A 235 20.80 -3.12 -9.08
N ARG A 236 21.73 -2.69 -8.21
CA ARG A 236 22.80 -1.73 -8.50
C ARG A 236 23.68 -2.16 -9.66
N TYR A 237 23.90 -3.45 -9.81
CA TYR A 237 24.68 -4.03 -10.88
C TYR A 237 24.19 -3.65 -12.29
N ALA A 238 22.91 -3.28 -12.40
CA ALA A 238 22.27 -2.95 -13.68
C ALA A 238 22.20 -1.43 -13.95
N ALA A 239 22.76 -0.57 -13.08
CA ALA A 239 22.62 0.87 -13.22
C ALA A 239 23.07 1.41 -14.59
N GLU A 240 24.20 0.93 -15.11
CA GLU A 240 24.69 1.32 -16.45
C GLU A 240 23.73 0.84 -17.56
N GLN A 241 23.24 -0.41 -17.47
CA GLN A 241 22.32 -0.96 -18.46
C GLN A 241 20.97 -0.24 -18.41
N VAL A 242 20.47 0.09 -17.23
CA VAL A 242 19.24 0.88 -17.05
C VAL A 242 19.44 2.29 -17.61
N MET A 243 20.60 2.91 -17.39
CA MET A 243 20.92 4.22 -17.97
C MET A 243 20.95 4.19 -19.51
N GLN A 244 21.50 3.12 -20.11
CA GLN A 244 21.46 2.91 -21.56
C GLN A 244 20.02 2.82 -22.08
N GLN A 245 19.15 2.11 -21.35
CA GLN A 245 17.72 2.04 -21.69
C GLN A 245 17.03 3.41 -21.59
N ILE A 246 17.33 4.19 -20.53
CA ILE A 246 16.82 5.55 -20.38
C ILE A 246 17.26 6.42 -21.55
N ALA A 247 18.51 6.32 -21.97
CA ALA A 247 19.03 7.08 -23.11
C ALA A 247 18.38 6.70 -24.45
N ALA A 248 17.98 5.42 -24.60
CA ALA A 248 17.35 4.91 -25.83
C ALA A 248 15.85 5.24 -25.94
N HIS A 249 15.19 5.63 -24.84
CA HIS A 249 13.75 5.90 -24.81
C HIS A 249 13.47 7.40 -24.58
N THR A 250 12.23 7.82 -24.85
CA THR A 250 11.83 9.24 -24.72
C THR A 250 11.70 9.64 -23.26
N THR A 251 10.90 8.90 -22.52
CA THR A 251 10.66 9.12 -21.09
C THR A 251 10.44 7.79 -20.38
N SER A 252 11.16 7.54 -19.29
CA SER A 252 11.09 6.29 -18.54
C SER A 252 10.63 6.51 -17.11
N ILE A 253 9.83 5.58 -16.56
CA ILE A 253 9.54 5.52 -15.12
C ILE A 253 10.27 4.33 -14.51
N ILE A 254 11.06 4.58 -13.47
CA ILE A 254 11.81 3.56 -12.74
C ILE A 254 11.12 3.32 -11.41
N PHE A 255 10.35 2.23 -11.30
CA PHE A 255 9.65 1.86 -10.09
C PHE A 255 10.54 1.12 -9.11
N CYS A 256 10.52 1.56 -7.86
CA CYS A 256 11.17 0.93 -6.72
C CYS A 256 10.14 0.54 -5.67
N ASN A 257 10.36 -0.60 -4.98
CA ASN A 257 9.42 -1.09 -3.99
C ASN A 257 9.46 -0.33 -2.66
N THR A 258 10.57 0.36 -2.36
CA THR A 258 10.76 1.15 -1.13
C THR A 258 11.36 2.53 -1.43
N ARG A 259 11.09 3.47 -0.51
CA ARG A 259 11.68 4.84 -0.60
C ARG A 259 13.20 4.79 -0.52
N SER A 260 13.75 3.92 0.34
CA SER A 260 15.20 3.75 0.46
C SER A 260 15.81 3.25 -0.85
N LEU A 261 15.17 2.28 -1.52
CA LEU A 261 15.63 1.79 -2.81
C LEU A 261 15.54 2.87 -3.89
N ALA A 262 14.49 3.70 -3.87
CA ALA A 262 14.35 4.81 -4.83
C ALA A 262 15.49 5.83 -4.70
N GLU A 263 15.86 6.21 -3.47
CA GLU A 263 17.00 7.12 -3.23
C GLU A 263 18.33 6.46 -3.66
N LEU A 264 18.52 5.17 -3.38
CA LEU A 264 19.71 4.42 -3.77
C LEU A 264 19.86 4.33 -5.30
N ILE A 265 18.80 3.90 -5.99
CA ILE A 265 18.81 3.76 -7.45
C ILE A 265 18.97 5.13 -8.11
N PHE A 266 18.34 6.18 -7.57
CA PHE A 266 18.54 7.53 -8.05
C PHE A 266 20.01 7.95 -7.95
N GLN A 267 20.66 7.68 -6.82
CA GLN A 267 22.09 7.97 -6.62
C GLN A 267 22.98 7.20 -7.61
N ASP A 268 22.72 5.89 -7.80
CA ASP A 268 23.49 5.05 -8.70
C ASP A 268 23.33 5.47 -10.17
N LEU A 269 22.10 5.74 -10.61
CA LEU A 269 21.83 6.26 -11.96
C LEU A 269 22.49 7.62 -12.18
N TRP A 270 22.48 8.50 -11.16
CA TRP A 270 23.12 9.80 -11.26
C TRP A 270 24.65 9.68 -11.38
N ALA A 271 25.25 8.69 -10.70
CA ALA A 271 26.70 8.44 -10.75
C ALA A 271 27.17 7.98 -12.15
N VAL A 272 26.33 7.23 -12.88
CA VAL A 272 26.66 6.73 -14.22
C VAL A 272 26.07 7.58 -15.35
N ASN A 273 25.47 8.73 -15.04
CA ASN A 273 24.82 9.63 -15.99
C ASN A 273 25.82 10.57 -16.70
N GLU A 274 26.69 10.03 -17.51
CA GLU A 274 27.70 10.80 -18.26
C GLU A 274 27.10 11.81 -19.25
N GLN A 275 25.89 11.50 -19.78
CA GLN A 275 25.20 12.35 -20.74
C GLN A 275 24.40 13.50 -20.07
N HIS A 276 24.44 13.61 -18.74
CA HIS A 276 23.69 14.60 -17.96
C HIS A 276 22.18 14.64 -18.30
N LEU A 277 21.59 13.47 -18.56
CA LEU A 277 20.17 13.36 -18.82
C LEU A 277 19.35 13.84 -17.60
N PRO A 278 18.26 14.57 -17.79
CA PRO A 278 17.43 15.06 -16.69
C PRO A 278 16.65 13.89 -16.04
N ILE A 279 17.09 13.48 -14.85
CA ILE A 279 16.47 12.42 -14.04
C ILE A 279 15.89 13.03 -12.79
N GLY A 280 14.65 12.66 -12.45
CA GLY A 280 13.96 13.09 -11.24
C GLY A 280 13.78 11.94 -10.24
N ILE A 281 13.36 12.30 -9.02
CA ILE A 281 12.93 11.34 -7.98
C ILE A 281 11.58 11.74 -7.41
N HIS A 282 10.70 10.75 -7.15
CA HIS A 282 9.36 10.98 -6.62
C HIS A 282 8.94 9.91 -5.61
N HIS A 283 8.77 10.29 -4.37
CA HIS A 283 8.18 9.44 -3.31
C HIS A 283 7.55 10.27 -2.20
N GLY A 284 6.69 9.64 -1.39
CA GLY A 284 5.86 10.32 -0.39
C GLY A 284 6.60 11.03 0.75
N SER A 285 7.91 10.83 0.91
CA SER A 285 8.71 11.52 1.94
C SER A 285 9.30 12.86 1.48
N LEU A 286 9.30 13.11 0.16
CA LEU A 286 9.77 14.38 -0.38
C LEU A 286 8.81 15.54 -0.03
N ASP A 287 9.35 16.75 0.00
CA ASP A 287 8.55 17.96 0.13
C ASP A 287 7.50 18.06 -0.99
N ARG A 288 6.36 18.66 -0.68
CA ARG A 288 5.26 18.80 -1.63
C ARG A 288 5.69 19.53 -2.92
N GLU A 289 6.40 20.67 -2.77
CA GLU A 289 6.85 21.45 -3.92
C GLU A 289 7.84 20.67 -4.80
N ALA A 290 8.69 19.82 -4.18
CA ALA A 290 9.61 18.97 -4.93
C ALA A 290 8.86 17.93 -5.76
N ARG A 291 7.79 17.32 -5.22
CA ARG A 291 6.94 16.36 -5.94
C ARG A 291 6.19 17.05 -7.08
N GLU A 292 5.54 18.18 -6.81
CA GLU A 292 4.80 18.95 -7.82
C GLU A 292 5.72 19.44 -8.97
N ARG A 293 6.97 19.79 -8.66
CA ARG A 293 7.97 20.13 -9.71
C ARG A 293 8.35 18.91 -10.55
N ALA A 294 8.53 17.74 -9.94
CA ALA A 294 8.85 16.52 -10.67
C ALA A 294 7.69 16.08 -11.56
N GLU A 295 6.46 16.12 -11.03
CA GLU A 295 5.23 15.85 -11.77
C GLU A 295 5.04 16.82 -12.94
N GLY A 296 5.24 18.12 -12.71
CA GLY A 296 5.16 19.12 -13.78
C GLY A 296 6.25 18.95 -14.85
N ALA A 297 7.48 18.62 -14.44
CA ALA A 297 8.57 18.39 -15.39
C ALA A 297 8.35 17.11 -16.23
N MET A 298 7.71 16.09 -15.67
CA MET A 298 7.27 14.91 -16.43
C MET A 298 6.18 15.29 -17.46
N ALA A 299 5.14 15.99 -17.01
CA ALA A 299 4.04 16.41 -17.87
C ALA A 299 4.51 17.31 -19.03
N ASP A 300 5.51 18.16 -18.78
CA ASP A 300 6.12 19.03 -19.79
C ASP A 300 7.12 18.30 -20.70
N GLY A 301 7.39 17.01 -20.50
CA GLY A 301 8.39 16.24 -21.24
C GLY A 301 9.84 16.69 -21.01
N LYS A 302 10.11 17.34 -19.85
CA LYS A 302 11.45 17.84 -19.49
C LYS A 302 12.33 16.80 -18.82
N LEU A 303 11.77 15.68 -18.33
CA LEU A 303 12.51 14.59 -17.74
C LEU A 303 12.67 13.42 -18.70
N ARG A 304 13.86 12.82 -18.71
CA ARG A 304 14.14 11.56 -19.40
C ARG A 304 13.77 10.36 -18.54
N ALA A 305 13.88 10.50 -17.22
CA ALA A 305 13.49 9.45 -16.30
C ALA A 305 12.99 10.01 -14.97
N LEU A 306 12.08 9.25 -14.33
CA LEU A 306 11.60 9.52 -12.98
C LEU A 306 11.70 8.26 -12.12
N VAL A 307 12.54 8.28 -11.10
CA VAL A 307 12.64 7.19 -10.11
C VAL A 307 11.51 7.36 -9.10
N ALA A 308 10.65 6.36 -8.97
CA ALA A 308 9.43 6.48 -8.19
C ALA A 308 9.13 5.24 -7.33
N THR A 309 8.28 5.42 -6.33
CA THR A 309 7.68 4.34 -5.55
C THR A 309 6.20 4.21 -5.88
N ALA A 310 5.45 3.41 -5.11
CA ALA A 310 4.01 3.24 -5.25
C ALA A 310 3.18 4.55 -5.28
N SER A 311 3.79 5.71 -5.06
CA SER A 311 3.14 7.01 -5.21
C SER A 311 2.64 7.30 -6.63
N LEU A 312 3.15 6.58 -7.63
CA LEU A 312 2.79 6.68 -9.05
C LEU A 312 2.16 5.38 -9.61
N ASP A 313 1.87 4.38 -8.77
CA ASP A 313 1.17 3.16 -9.19
C ASP A 313 -0.24 3.48 -9.71
N LEU A 314 -0.85 4.60 -9.27
CA LEU A 314 -2.21 4.99 -9.58
C LEU A 314 -2.28 6.20 -10.53
N GLY A 315 -3.02 6.08 -11.58
CA GLY A 315 -3.82 6.95 -12.40
C GLY A 315 -3.30 8.26 -13.00
N VAL A 316 -2.06 8.69 -12.82
CA VAL A 316 -1.59 9.92 -13.50
C VAL A 316 -1.15 9.60 -14.93
N ASP A 317 -1.74 10.29 -15.90
CA ASP A 317 -1.38 10.18 -17.32
C ASP A 317 -0.30 11.22 -17.68
N TRP A 318 0.88 10.73 -18.03
CA TRP A 318 2.00 11.56 -18.49
C TRP A 318 2.35 11.28 -19.95
N GLY A 319 1.39 11.03 -20.78
CA GLY A 319 1.35 11.00 -22.27
C GLY A 319 2.57 10.50 -23.07
N ASN A 320 3.79 10.70 -22.58
CA ASN A 320 5.03 10.44 -23.33
C ASN A 320 5.93 9.36 -22.70
N VAL A 321 5.42 8.62 -21.72
CA VAL A 321 6.18 7.52 -21.11
C VAL A 321 6.15 6.32 -22.07
N ASP A 322 7.32 5.88 -22.54
CA ASP A 322 7.49 4.78 -23.47
C ASP A 322 8.22 3.57 -22.86
N LEU A 323 8.76 3.71 -21.64
CA LEU A 323 9.38 2.60 -20.91
C LEU A 323 9.08 2.65 -19.43
N VAL A 324 8.74 1.48 -18.85
CA VAL A 324 8.72 1.24 -17.41
C VAL A 324 9.85 0.30 -17.02
N VAL A 325 10.62 0.65 -15.99
CA VAL A 325 11.64 -0.21 -15.40
C VAL A 325 11.21 -0.55 -13.97
N GLN A 326 11.06 -1.83 -13.67
CA GLN A 326 10.78 -2.33 -12.33
C GLN A 326 12.08 -2.77 -11.66
N MET A 327 12.56 -2.02 -10.66
CA MET A 327 13.72 -2.37 -9.86
C MET A 327 13.32 -3.32 -8.73
N GLY A 328 13.92 -4.51 -8.70
CA GLY A 328 13.52 -5.62 -7.84
C GLY A 328 12.26 -6.35 -8.35
N ALA A 329 11.91 -7.45 -7.71
CA ALA A 329 10.73 -8.22 -8.07
C ALA A 329 9.42 -7.44 -7.81
N PRO A 330 8.39 -7.60 -8.64
CA PRO A 330 7.17 -6.78 -8.58
C PRO A 330 6.25 -7.10 -7.41
N LYS A 331 6.43 -8.23 -6.73
CA LYS A 331 5.66 -8.73 -5.58
C LYS A 331 4.22 -9.19 -5.91
N GLY A 332 3.77 -9.03 -7.15
CA GLY A 332 2.45 -9.45 -7.63
C GLY A 332 2.27 -9.14 -9.10
N SER A 333 1.47 -9.97 -9.81
CA SER A 333 1.16 -9.80 -11.24
C SER A 333 0.25 -8.60 -11.49
N SER A 334 -0.75 -8.38 -10.64
CA SER A 334 -1.66 -7.24 -10.73
C SER A 334 -0.92 -5.91 -10.60
N ARG A 335 0.02 -5.82 -9.65
CA ARG A 335 0.86 -4.64 -9.47
C ARG A 335 1.79 -4.40 -10.66
N LEU A 336 2.42 -5.47 -11.18
CA LEU A 336 3.27 -5.36 -12.36
C LEU A 336 2.49 -4.71 -13.51
N LEU A 337 1.30 -5.21 -13.79
CA LEU A 337 0.43 -4.66 -14.84
C LEU A 337 0.01 -3.21 -14.59
N GLN A 338 -0.30 -2.83 -13.34
CA GLN A 338 -0.62 -1.44 -12.99
C GLN A 338 0.54 -0.49 -13.28
N ARG A 339 1.78 -0.91 -12.96
CA ARG A 339 3.01 -0.14 -13.24
C ARG A 339 3.31 -0.07 -14.73
N ILE A 340 3.24 -1.21 -15.42
CA ILE A 340 3.50 -1.29 -16.86
C ILE A 340 2.51 -0.44 -17.65
N GLY A 341 1.25 -0.43 -17.24
CA GLY A 341 0.22 0.41 -17.84
C GLY A 341 0.46 1.92 -17.74
N ARG A 342 1.60 2.38 -17.16
CA ARG A 342 2.05 3.77 -17.23
C ARG A 342 2.84 4.04 -18.50
N ALA A 343 3.38 3.03 -19.19
CA ALA A 343 4.03 3.19 -20.48
C ALA A 343 3.00 3.06 -21.62
N ASN A 344 3.18 3.83 -22.67
CA ASN A 344 2.34 3.81 -23.89
C ASN A 344 0.84 3.79 -23.52
N HIS A 345 0.36 4.86 -22.87
CA HIS A 345 -1.00 4.96 -22.32
C HIS A 345 -2.09 4.94 -23.43
N ARG A 346 -1.94 4.00 -24.39
CA ARG A 346 -2.83 3.76 -25.51
C ARG A 346 -3.20 2.29 -25.56
N LEU A 347 -4.47 2.00 -25.85
CA LEU A 347 -4.97 0.64 -25.86
C LEU A 347 -4.32 -0.22 -26.98
N ASP A 348 -3.98 0.41 -28.10
CA ASP A 348 -3.56 -0.26 -29.33
C ASP A 348 -2.04 -0.46 -29.44
N GLU A 349 -1.26 0.06 -28.49
CA GLU A 349 0.20 -0.04 -28.46
C GLU A 349 0.65 -0.86 -27.23
N PRO A 350 1.59 -1.83 -27.40
CA PRO A 350 2.10 -2.60 -26.27
C PRO A 350 2.86 -1.71 -25.28
N SER A 351 2.53 -1.82 -24.00
CA SER A 351 3.29 -1.20 -22.93
C SER A 351 4.62 -1.92 -22.76
N LYS A 352 5.75 -1.19 -22.82
CA LYS A 352 7.09 -1.77 -22.66
C LYS A 352 7.56 -1.71 -21.22
N ALA A 353 8.09 -2.83 -20.74
CA ALA A 353 8.63 -2.90 -19.40
C ALA A 353 9.88 -3.78 -19.29
N LEU A 354 10.78 -3.40 -18.37
CA LEU A 354 11.94 -4.16 -17.97
C LEU A 354 11.86 -4.46 -16.47
N ILE A 355 12.09 -5.72 -16.08
CA ILE A 355 12.22 -6.12 -14.67
C ILE A 355 13.70 -6.35 -14.39
N VAL A 356 14.21 -5.72 -13.35
CA VAL A 356 15.61 -5.83 -12.91
C VAL A 356 15.64 -6.55 -11.56
N PRO A 357 15.82 -7.88 -11.51
CA PRO A 357 15.84 -8.63 -10.26
C PRO A 357 17.09 -8.28 -9.44
N GLY A 358 16.98 -8.15 -8.13
CA GLY A 358 18.09 -7.84 -7.25
C GLY A 358 18.97 -9.06 -6.89
N ASN A 359 18.43 -10.28 -7.04
CA ASN A 359 19.08 -11.54 -6.73
C ASN A 359 18.40 -12.71 -7.44
N ARG A 360 18.93 -13.93 -7.25
CA ARG A 360 18.43 -15.15 -7.95
C ARG A 360 17.00 -15.53 -7.54
N PHE A 361 16.59 -15.36 -6.29
CA PHE A 361 15.19 -15.56 -5.91
C PHE A 361 14.28 -14.55 -6.59
N GLU A 362 14.68 -13.28 -6.63
CA GLU A 362 13.91 -12.24 -7.32
C GLU A 362 13.86 -12.47 -8.84
N TYR A 363 14.86 -13.14 -9.43
CA TYR A 363 14.78 -13.60 -10.81
C TYR A 363 13.64 -14.62 -10.99
N LEU A 364 13.56 -15.63 -10.12
CA LEU A 364 12.47 -16.60 -10.18
C LEU A 364 11.11 -15.94 -9.96
N GLU A 365 11.03 -14.98 -9.05
CA GLU A 365 9.80 -14.21 -8.82
C GLU A 365 9.42 -13.34 -10.04
N ALA A 366 10.41 -12.72 -10.69
CA ALA A 366 10.19 -11.95 -11.92
C ALA A 366 9.65 -12.85 -13.04
N GLN A 367 10.25 -14.04 -13.21
CA GLN A 367 9.77 -15.03 -14.19
C GLN A 367 8.37 -15.54 -13.85
N ALA A 368 8.09 -15.79 -12.57
CA ALA A 368 6.75 -16.15 -12.11
C ALA A 368 5.71 -15.05 -12.40
N ALA A 369 6.11 -13.79 -12.29
CA ALA A 369 5.25 -12.67 -12.62
C ALA A 369 4.97 -12.56 -14.12
N LEU A 370 5.96 -12.81 -14.98
CA LEU A 370 5.77 -12.88 -16.43
C LEU A 370 4.78 -13.98 -16.78
N ASP A 371 5.04 -15.21 -16.31
CA ASP A 371 4.18 -16.36 -16.59
C ASP A 371 2.74 -16.14 -16.09
N ALA A 372 2.56 -15.48 -14.94
CA ALA A 372 1.25 -15.14 -14.41
C ALA A 372 0.53 -14.10 -15.29
N VAL A 373 1.26 -13.12 -15.82
CA VAL A 373 0.70 -12.12 -16.76
C VAL A 373 0.27 -12.78 -18.05
N GLU A 374 1.10 -13.64 -18.65
CA GLU A 374 0.80 -14.41 -19.87
C GLU A 374 -0.40 -15.33 -19.68
N ALA A 375 -0.52 -15.97 -18.51
CA ALA A 375 -1.66 -16.81 -18.15
C ALA A 375 -2.93 -16.02 -17.81
N GLY A 376 -2.88 -14.69 -17.79
CA GLY A 376 -4.01 -13.85 -17.40
C GLY A 376 -4.34 -13.88 -15.90
N GLU A 377 -3.48 -14.44 -15.07
CA GLU A 377 -3.70 -14.54 -13.63
C GLU A 377 -3.52 -13.19 -12.92
N ARG A 378 -4.35 -12.97 -11.90
CA ARG A 378 -4.32 -11.76 -11.06
C ARG A 378 -4.19 -12.14 -9.59
N ASP A 379 -3.59 -11.23 -8.81
CA ASP A 379 -3.49 -11.44 -7.37
C ASP A 379 -4.89 -11.34 -6.73
N PRO A 380 -5.27 -12.31 -5.87
CA PRO A 380 -6.57 -12.28 -5.23
C PRO A 380 -6.66 -11.14 -4.21
N ASP A 381 -7.79 -10.45 -4.19
CA ASP A 381 -8.11 -9.46 -3.18
C ASP A 381 -8.82 -10.12 -1.99
N VAL A 382 -8.46 -9.71 -0.77
CA VAL A 382 -9.08 -10.21 0.46
C VAL A 382 -9.96 -9.11 1.05
N PHE A 383 -11.27 -9.33 1.02
CA PHE A 383 -12.25 -8.47 1.69
C PHE A 383 -12.39 -8.90 3.14
N ARG A 384 -12.55 -7.93 4.02
CA ARG A 384 -12.66 -8.14 5.48
C ARG A 384 -13.90 -7.45 6.04
N ALA A 385 -14.28 -7.81 7.24
CA ALA A 385 -15.29 -7.07 8.01
C ALA A 385 -14.83 -5.63 8.26
N GLY A 386 -15.78 -4.72 8.32
CA GLY A 386 -15.51 -3.29 8.49
C GLY A 386 -14.88 -2.96 9.83
N ALA A 387 -13.91 -2.06 9.82
CA ALA A 387 -13.14 -1.65 10.99
C ALA A 387 -14.00 -0.84 11.98
N LEU A 388 -13.95 -1.22 13.26
CA LEU A 388 -14.80 -0.62 14.30
C LEU A 388 -14.40 0.81 14.68
N ASP A 389 -13.14 1.16 14.54
CA ASP A 389 -12.64 2.53 14.72
C ASP A 389 -13.12 3.48 13.61
N VAL A 390 -13.25 2.97 12.38
CA VAL A 390 -13.81 3.71 11.25
C VAL A 390 -15.31 3.93 11.46
N LEU A 391 -16.03 2.92 11.93
CA LEU A 391 -17.46 3.04 12.28
C LEU A 391 -17.66 4.08 13.39
N ALA A 392 -16.83 4.05 14.43
CA ALA A 392 -16.91 5.05 15.51
C ALA A 392 -16.70 6.47 14.99
N GLN A 393 -15.73 6.67 14.08
CA GLN A 393 -15.50 7.97 13.44
C GLN A 393 -16.72 8.40 12.59
N HIS A 394 -17.34 7.48 11.85
CA HIS A 394 -18.49 7.76 11.03
C HIS A 394 -19.73 8.13 11.87
N ILE A 395 -20.03 7.41 12.95
CA ILE A 395 -21.12 7.75 13.89
C ILE A 395 -20.93 9.16 14.44
N MET A 396 -19.71 9.50 14.85
CA MET A 396 -19.42 10.87 15.34
C MET A 396 -19.62 11.93 14.24
N ALA A 397 -19.25 11.62 12.97
CA ALA A 397 -19.46 12.51 11.84
C ALA A 397 -20.93 12.80 11.61
N LEU A 398 -21.77 11.77 11.65
CA LEU A 398 -23.20 11.91 11.44
C LEU A 398 -23.90 12.59 12.62
N ALA A 399 -23.48 12.32 13.88
CA ALA A 399 -23.95 13.05 15.05
C ALA A 399 -23.66 14.56 14.95
N ALA A 400 -22.53 14.94 14.35
CA ALA A 400 -22.16 16.33 14.10
C ALA A 400 -22.99 17.00 12.99
N SER A 401 -23.63 16.22 12.12
CA SER A 401 -24.54 16.69 11.07
C SER A 401 -25.97 16.89 11.57
N ALA A 402 -26.55 15.84 12.20
CA ALA A 402 -27.92 15.87 12.73
C ALA A 402 -28.11 14.80 13.83
N PRO A 403 -29.07 14.98 14.73
CA PRO A 403 -29.50 13.93 15.66
C PRO A 403 -30.03 12.70 14.93
N PHE A 404 -29.88 11.52 15.54
CA PHE A 404 -30.32 10.23 14.95
C PHE A 404 -30.83 9.26 16.02
N THR A 405 -31.66 8.31 15.62
CA THR A 405 -32.04 7.18 16.48
C THR A 405 -31.08 6.01 16.31
N ARG A 406 -30.88 5.22 17.37
CA ARG A 406 -30.06 3.99 17.32
C ARG A 406 -30.45 3.08 16.16
N ALA A 407 -31.76 2.80 16.02
CA ALA A 407 -32.28 1.88 15.02
C ALA A 407 -32.01 2.37 13.58
N ALA A 408 -32.22 3.68 13.30
CA ALA A 408 -31.95 4.24 11.99
C ALA A 408 -30.46 4.20 11.63
N MET A 409 -29.57 4.47 12.59
CA MET A 409 -28.12 4.41 12.40
C MET A 409 -27.67 2.99 12.13
N LEU A 410 -28.12 1.99 12.89
CA LEU A 410 -27.77 0.59 12.66
C LEU A 410 -28.25 0.12 11.28
N ALA A 411 -29.48 0.47 10.90
CA ALA A 411 -30.04 0.12 9.60
C ALA A 411 -29.23 0.74 8.44
N GLU A 412 -28.76 1.99 8.61
CA GLU A 412 -27.92 2.67 7.62
C GLU A 412 -26.52 2.04 7.53
N VAL A 413 -25.91 1.73 8.67
CA VAL A 413 -24.58 1.10 8.72
C VAL A 413 -24.57 -0.27 8.03
N ARG A 414 -25.63 -1.06 8.20
CA ARG A 414 -25.78 -2.38 7.54
C ARG A 414 -25.99 -2.32 6.02
N GLU A 415 -26.29 -1.16 5.46
CA GLU A 415 -26.29 -0.92 4.01
C GLU A 415 -24.88 -0.72 3.43
N ALA A 416 -23.86 -0.66 4.26
CA ALA A 416 -22.48 -0.64 3.84
C ALA A 416 -21.93 -2.07 3.83
N ALA A 417 -21.46 -2.57 2.69
CA ALA A 417 -21.06 -3.96 2.50
C ALA A 417 -20.10 -4.52 3.59
N PRO A 418 -19.03 -3.83 4.03
CA PRO A 418 -18.17 -4.34 5.09
C PRO A 418 -18.86 -4.50 6.46
N TYR A 419 -20.03 -3.88 6.65
CA TYR A 419 -20.81 -3.89 7.89
C TYR A 419 -22.17 -4.57 7.76
N SER A 420 -22.47 -5.21 6.64
CA SER A 420 -23.79 -5.82 6.35
C SER A 420 -24.20 -6.87 7.40
N THR A 421 -23.23 -7.60 7.94
CA THR A 421 -23.41 -8.64 8.97
C THR A 421 -23.08 -8.17 10.38
N LEU A 422 -22.94 -6.85 10.61
CA LEU A 422 -22.56 -6.31 11.92
C LEU A 422 -23.59 -6.71 13.01
N PRO A 423 -23.16 -7.42 14.08
CA PRO A 423 -24.04 -7.76 15.20
C PRO A 423 -24.52 -6.50 15.93
N GLU A 424 -25.77 -6.52 16.45
CA GLU A 424 -26.32 -5.40 17.21
C GLU A 424 -25.51 -5.09 18.47
N GLU A 425 -25.07 -6.12 19.16
CA GLU A 425 -24.23 -5.98 20.37
C GLU A 425 -22.92 -5.24 20.05
N THR A 426 -22.27 -5.61 18.94
CA THR A 426 -21.04 -4.93 18.50
C THR A 426 -21.31 -3.46 18.13
N PHE A 427 -22.46 -3.18 17.46
CA PHE A 427 -22.86 -1.82 17.17
C PHE A 427 -23.09 -1.01 18.46
N ASP A 428 -23.76 -1.59 19.47
CA ASP A 428 -24.02 -0.94 20.77
C ASP A 428 -22.69 -0.65 21.52
N ARG A 429 -21.72 -1.55 21.44
CA ARG A 429 -20.37 -1.31 21.98
C ARG A 429 -19.69 -0.12 21.28
N VAL A 430 -19.82 -0.02 19.96
CA VAL A 430 -19.27 1.13 19.20
C VAL A 430 -20.00 2.42 19.58
N LEU A 431 -21.32 2.41 19.66
CA LEU A 431 -22.11 3.57 20.06
C LEU A 431 -21.76 4.01 21.48
N GLY A 432 -21.68 3.08 22.43
CA GLY A 432 -21.24 3.31 23.81
C GLY A 432 -19.82 3.88 23.90
N PHE A 433 -18.91 3.39 23.07
CA PHE A 433 -17.55 3.94 22.95
C PHE A 433 -17.56 5.39 22.44
N VAL A 434 -18.35 5.70 21.40
CA VAL A 434 -18.49 7.08 20.91
C VAL A 434 -19.12 7.98 21.99
N ALA A 435 -20.03 7.47 22.80
CA ALA A 435 -20.69 8.21 23.87
C ALA A 435 -19.77 8.52 25.05
N THR A 436 -18.97 7.56 25.51
CA THR A 436 -18.26 7.67 26.81
C THR A 436 -16.75 7.37 26.76
N GLY A 437 -16.24 6.90 25.64
CA GLY A 437 -14.84 6.47 25.52
C GLY A 437 -14.58 5.06 26.09
N GLY A 438 -15.61 4.33 26.54
CA GLY A 438 -15.52 3.04 27.23
C GLY A 438 -15.65 3.17 28.75
N TYR A 439 -15.75 2.02 29.44
CA TYR A 439 -15.97 1.96 30.87
C TYR A 439 -14.86 2.66 31.68
N ALA A 440 -13.60 2.40 31.34
CA ALA A 440 -12.44 2.92 32.06
C ALA A 440 -12.31 4.47 31.93
N LEU A 441 -12.87 5.06 30.87
CA LEU A 441 -12.71 6.46 30.54
C LEU A 441 -13.96 7.31 30.77
N ARG A 442 -15.10 6.68 31.10
CA ARG A 442 -16.42 7.34 31.22
C ARG A 442 -16.50 8.50 32.23
N ALA A 443 -15.62 8.51 33.21
CA ALA A 443 -15.57 9.55 34.25
C ALA A 443 -14.97 10.88 33.73
N TYR A 444 -14.42 10.90 32.52
CA TYR A 444 -13.76 12.08 31.97
C TYR A 444 -14.63 12.76 30.91
N ASP A 445 -15.09 13.99 31.15
CA ASP A 445 -15.95 14.79 30.26
C ASP A 445 -15.44 14.91 28.81
N ARG A 446 -14.14 14.80 28.60
CA ARG A 446 -13.52 14.88 27.27
C ARG A 446 -13.87 13.71 26.37
N TYR A 447 -14.34 12.59 26.93
CA TYR A 447 -14.73 11.39 26.17
C TYR A 447 -16.23 11.24 26.05
N GLN A 448 -17.05 12.09 26.73
CA GLN A 448 -18.50 12.12 26.61
C GLN A 448 -18.90 12.94 25.38
N ARG A 449 -18.80 12.34 24.18
CA ARG A 449 -18.91 13.08 22.91
C ARG A 449 -20.33 13.17 22.37
N ILE A 450 -21.12 12.14 22.54
CA ILE A 450 -22.55 12.12 22.18
C ILE A 450 -23.39 11.68 23.37
N VAL A 451 -24.67 12.08 23.38
CA VAL A 451 -25.62 11.78 24.45
C VAL A 451 -26.98 11.48 23.85
N GLU A 452 -27.71 10.54 24.47
CA GLU A 452 -29.11 10.27 24.15
C GLU A 452 -29.98 11.27 24.90
N GLY A 453 -30.84 11.97 24.16
CA GLY A 453 -31.81 12.89 24.73
C GLY A 453 -33.07 12.18 25.23
N PRO A 454 -33.95 12.89 25.98
CA PRO A 454 -35.22 12.35 26.44
C PRO A 454 -36.15 11.92 25.30
N ASP A 455 -35.90 12.40 24.07
CA ASP A 455 -36.64 12.10 22.85
C ASP A 455 -36.10 10.82 22.14
N GLY A 456 -35.13 10.12 22.74
CA GLY A 456 -34.47 8.93 22.16
C GLY A 456 -33.55 9.25 20.98
N LEU A 457 -33.19 10.52 20.79
CA LEU A 457 -32.27 10.94 19.75
C LEU A 457 -30.85 11.12 20.29
N TRP A 458 -29.93 10.48 19.65
CA TRP A 458 -28.50 10.66 19.89
C TRP A 458 -28.02 11.95 19.22
N ARG A 459 -27.27 12.77 19.95
CA ARG A 459 -26.75 14.06 19.49
C ARG A 459 -25.39 14.35 20.11
N VAL A 460 -24.66 15.30 19.54
CA VAL A 460 -23.38 15.74 20.10
C VAL A 460 -23.62 16.41 21.47
N ALA A 461 -22.89 15.95 22.48
CA ALA A 461 -23.03 16.43 23.85
C ALA A 461 -22.65 17.91 24.02
N HIS A 462 -21.66 18.39 23.27
CA HIS A 462 -21.23 19.79 23.30
C HIS A 462 -20.64 20.23 21.97
N PRO A 463 -20.91 21.45 21.45
CA PRO A 463 -20.42 21.94 20.14
C PRO A 463 -18.89 21.84 19.94
N ARG A 464 -18.08 21.89 21.02
CA ARG A 464 -16.64 21.71 20.96
C ARG A 464 -16.23 20.40 20.26
N PHE A 465 -16.99 19.33 20.45
CA PHE A 465 -16.69 18.01 19.86
C PHE A 465 -16.88 17.99 18.35
N ILE A 466 -17.76 18.84 17.81
CA ILE A 466 -17.92 19.02 16.36
C ILE A 466 -16.63 19.60 15.76
N ALA A 467 -16.11 20.66 16.37
CA ALA A 467 -14.87 21.29 15.93
C ALA A 467 -13.66 20.33 16.06
N GLN A 468 -13.57 19.63 17.19
CA GLN A 468 -12.53 18.62 17.44
C GLN A 468 -12.59 17.48 16.41
N HIS A 469 -13.77 16.92 16.16
CA HIS A 469 -13.96 15.88 15.15
C HIS A 469 -13.51 16.36 13.77
N ARG A 470 -13.97 17.52 13.32
CA ARG A 470 -13.64 18.07 12.00
C ARG A 470 -12.16 18.36 11.81
N LEU A 471 -11.43 18.68 12.88
CA LEU A 471 -9.97 18.89 12.85
C LEU A 471 -9.19 17.57 12.79
N ASN A 472 -9.75 16.49 13.33
CA ASN A 472 -9.04 15.22 13.51
C ASN A 472 -9.59 14.07 12.66
N ALA A 473 -10.74 14.26 11.99
CA ALA A 473 -11.35 13.24 11.12
C ALA A 473 -10.40 12.87 9.97
N GLY A 474 -10.31 11.58 9.70
CA GLY A 474 -9.51 11.00 8.63
C GLY A 474 -8.89 9.67 9.05
N ILE A 475 -8.64 8.82 8.08
CA ILE A 475 -8.15 7.45 8.29
C ILE A 475 -6.63 7.36 8.12
N ILE A 476 -6.02 8.31 7.40
CA ILE A 476 -4.58 8.31 7.17
C ILE A 476 -3.87 8.82 8.42
N VAL A 477 -3.27 7.90 9.18
CA VAL A 477 -2.44 8.23 10.35
C VAL A 477 -0.98 8.20 9.93
N GLU A 478 -0.37 9.37 9.84
CA GLU A 478 1.05 9.49 9.51
C GLU A 478 1.91 8.97 10.68
N ALA A 479 3.00 8.23 10.36
CA ALA A 479 4.04 7.92 11.33
C ALA A 479 4.67 9.22 11.89
N ALA A 480 5.34 9.11 13.03
CA ALA A 480 6.10 10.23 13.57
C ALA A 480 7.26 10.58 12.63
N MET A 481 7.24 11.78 12.08
CA MET A 481 8.18 12.25 11.06
C MET A 481 8.85 13.53 11.52
N LEU A 482 10.13 13.71 11.21
CA LEU A 482 10.85 14.97 11.32
C LEU A 482 11.03 15.61 9.95
N THR A 483 10.89 16.93 9.88
CA THR A 483 11.12 17.70 8.66
C THR A 483 12.60 17.92 8.46
N VAL A 484 13.15 17.45 7.35
CA VAL A 484 14.54 17.72 6.94
C VAL A 484 14.61 19.13 6.38
N ARG A 485 15.39 20.00 7.04
CA ARG A 485 15.41 21.43 6.73
C ARG A 485 16.82 22.02 6.76
N PHE A 486 17.11 22.86 5.79
CA PHE A 486 18.27 23.75 5.85
C PHE A 486 18.03 24.91 6.84
N ARG A 487 19.10 25.52 7.40
CA ARG A 487 18.98 26.68 8.30
C ARG A 487 18.33 27.89 7.65
N ASN A 488 18.41 28.04 6.33
CA ASN A 488 17.71 29.09 5.58
C ASN A 488 16.19 28.92 5.49
N GLY A 489 15.64 27.86 6.12
CA GLY A 489 14.22 27.58 6.15
C GLY A 489 13.71 26.67 5.03
N ARG A 490 14.51 26.35 4.01
CA ARG A 490 14.11 25.46 2.92
C ARG A 490 13.91 24.04 3.43
N SER A 491 12.73 23.47 3.23
CA SER A 491 12.39 22.07 3.49
C SER A 491 12.79 21.19 2.30
N LEU A 492 13.26 19.98 2.59
CA LEU A 492 13.55 18.95 1.59
C LEU A 492 12.51 17.83 1.61
N GLY A 493 11.78 17.68 2.73
CA GLY A 493 10.83 16.60 2.96
C GLY A 493 10.89 16.10 4.39
N ARG A 494 10.51 14.84 4.62
CA ARG A 494 10.40 14.26 5.96
C ARG A 494 11.08 12.91 6.06
N VAL A 495 11.72 12.65 7.21
CA VAL A 495 12.29 11.34 7.58
C VAL A 495 11.62 10.82 8.85
N GLU A 496 11.60 9.52 9.04
CA GLU A 496 11.01 8.93 10.24
C GLU A 496 11.81 9.32 11.50
N GLU A 497 11.09 9.57 12.60
CA GLU A 497 11.67 9.93 13.89
C GLU A 497 12.66 8.88 14.38
N GLY A 498 12.37 7.58 14.15
CA GLY A 498 13.26 6.47 14.50
C GLY A 498 14.61 6.55 13.78
N PHE A 499 14.61 6.86 12.49
CA PHE A 499 15.83 7.07 11.72
C PHE A 499 16.58 8.32 12.23
N ALA A 500 15.87 9.44 12.39
CA ALA A 500 16.48 10.68 12.88
C ALA A 500 17.08 10.53 14.29
N ALA A 501 16.48 9.71 15.16
CA ALA A 501 17.00 9.40 16.49
C ALA A 501 18.29 8.57 16.46
N SER A 502 18.56 7.86 15.36
CA SER A 502 19.82 7.12 15.16
C SER A 502 20.97 7.99 14.65
N LEU A 503 20.71 9.28 14.38
CA LEU A 503 21.67 10.24 13.82
C LEU A 503 22.26 11.12 14.92
N SER A 504 23.58 11.27 14.86
CA SER A 504 24.33 12.24 15.67
C SER A 504 24.74 13.45 14.82
N PRO A 505 25.00 14.60 15.44
CA PRO A 505 25.59 15.74 14.72
C PRO A 505 26.87 15.33 13.98
N LYS A 506 27.02 15.75 12.72
CA LYS A 506 28.08 15.39 11.74
C LYS A 506 27.88 14.05 11.04
N ASP A 507 26.89 13.23 11.40
CA ASP A 507 26.52 12.08 10.58
C ASP A 507 26.01 12.55 9.22
N THR A 508 26.19 11.70 8.21
CA THR A 508 25.78 12.00 6.84
C THR A 508 24.70 11.03 6.35
N PHE A 509 23.72 11.54 5.63
CA PHE A 509 22.71 10.73 4.98
C PHE A 509 22.30 11.31 3.63
N PHE A 510 21.86 10.44 2.71
CA PHE A 510 21.41 10.82 1.38
C PHE A 510 19.90 10.98 1.37
N PHE A 511 19.39 12.12 0.91
CA PHE A 511 17.96 12.38 0.87
C PHE A 511 17.60 13.45 -0.17
N SER A 512 16.53 13.21 -0.94
CA SER A 512 16.06 14.14 -1.99
C SER A 512 17.14 14.47 -3.02
N GLY A 513 17.96 13.45 -3.37
CA GLY A 513 19.04 13.60 -4.33
C GLY A 513 20.29 14.32 -3.80
N LEU A 514 20.41 14.56 -2.49
CA LEU A 514 21.52 15.30 -1.88
C LEU A 514 22.18 14.51 -0.76
N SER A 515 23.50 14.56 -0.68
CA SER A 515 24.24 14.16 0.52
C SER A 515 24.17 15.27 1.56
N LEU A 516 23.67 14.93 2.75
CA LEU A 516 23.35 15.86 3.83
C LEU A 516 24.14 15.51 5.08
N GLU A 517 24.67 16.52 5.77
CA GLU A 517 25.28 16.39 7.09
C GLU A 517 24.34 16.92 8.16
N VAL A 518 24.15 16.15 9.23
CA VAL A 518 23.29 16.54 10.38
C VAL A 518 23.96 17.62 11.20
N GLU A 519 23.23 18.70 11.45
CA GLU A 519 23.62 19.75 12.38
C GLU A 519 22.97 19.61 13.74
N GLY A 520 21.77 19.04 13.82
CA GLY A 520 21.02 18.77 15.04
C GLY A 520 19.53 18.74 14.85
N VAL A 521 18.81 18.37 15.93
CA VAL A 521 17.34 18.29 15.96
C VAL A 521 16.80 19.37 16.89
N LYS A 522 15.77 20.11 16.44
CA LYS A 522 15.05 21.09 17.27
C LYS A 522 13.55 20.99 17.00
N GLY A 523 12.79 20.53 17.98
CA GLY A 523 11.35 20.28 17.83
C GLY A 523 11.08 19.17 16.83
N GLU A 524 10.35 19.46 15.75
CA GLU A 524 10.05 18.54 14.65
C GLU A 524 10.97 18.75 13.42
N ASP A 525 12.01 19.58 13.54
CA ASP A 525 12.93 19.86 12.45
C ASP A 525 14.30 19.17 12.68
N LEU A 526 14.77 18.45 11.67
CA LEU A 526 16.13 17.94 11.53
C LEU A 526 16.91 18.92 10.66
N PHE A 527 17.81 19.69 11.28
CA PHE A 527 18.63 20.66 10.57
C PHE A 527 19.83 20.00 9.91
N VAL A 528 20.04 20.35 8.65
CA VAL A 528 21.08 19.75 7.80
C VAL A 528 21.79 20.79 6.98
N ARG A 529 23.00 20.43 6.50
CA ARG A 529 23.73 21.14 5.44
C ARG A 529 24.13 20.18 4.33
N ALA A 530 24.29 20.66 3.09
CA ALA A 530 24.81 19.85 2.00
C ALA A 530 26.28 19.50 2.23
N THR A 531 26.68 18.31 1.80
CA THR A 531 28.07 17.80 1.91
C THR A 531 28.42 16.94 0.70
N SER A 532 29.69 16.77 0.41
CA SER A 532 30.19 15.81 -0.59
C SER A 532 30.68 14.50 0.01
N ARG A 533 30.55 14.33 1.34
CA ARG A 533 30.98 13.10 2.01
C ARG A 533 30.06 11.91 1.68
N PRO A 534 30.58 10.67 1.70
CA PRO A 534 29.75 9.49 1.60
C PRO A 534 28.61 9.54 2.63
N ALA A 535 27.42 9.12 2.23
CA ALA A 535 26.21 9.31 3.00
C ALA A 535 25.39 8.02 3.03
N ARG A 536 24.89 7.63 4.23
CA ARG A 536 24.00 6.48 4.38
C ARG A 536 22.57 6.84 3.94
N ILE A 537 21.81 5.86 3.48
CA ILE A 537 20.43 6.05 3.04
C ILE A 537 19.46 5.92 4.22
N PRO A 538 18.43 6.78 4.33
CA PRO A 538 17.42 6.67 5.37
C PRO A 538 16.72 5.31 5.36
N THR A 539 16.55 4.74 6.55
CA THR A 539 15.69 3.58 6.75
C THR A 539 14.27 4.06 7.04
N TYR A 540 13.30 3.40 6.43
CA TYR A 540 11.88 3.67 6.64
C TYR A 540 11.23 2.40 7.21
N GLY A 541 10.60 2.53 8.37
CA GLY A 541 9.78 1.48 8.98
C GLY A 541 8.40 1.51 8.35
N GLY A 542 8.11 0.59 7.46
CA GLY A 542 6.79 0.38 6.87
C GLY A 542 6.56 -1.10 6.70
N ALA A 543 5.28 -1.54 6.61
CA ALA A 543 4.99 -2.89 6.14
C ALA A 543 5.62 -3.03 4.75
N ARG A 544 6.48 -4.03 4.57
CA ARG A 544 6.96 -4.42 3.25
C ARG A 544 5.79 -5.09 2.54
N MET A 545 5.72 -4.94 1.24
CA MET A 545 4.76 -5.70 0.45
C MET A 545 5.28 -7.12 0.31
N PRO A 546 4.56 -8.12 0.81
CA PRO A 546 4.97 -9.52 0.64
C PRO A 546 4.76 -9.95 -0.81
N ILE A 547 5.45 -11.01 -1.20
CA ILE A 547 5.16 -11.74 -2.43
C ILE A 547 3.71 -12.24 -2.40
N SER A 548 2.98 -12.15 -3.52
CA SER A 548 1.63 -12.70 -3.61
C SER A 548 1.64 -14.22 -3.54
N THR A 549 0.53 -14.83 -3.10
CA THR A 549 0.42 -16.29 -2.98
C THR A 549 0.64 -16.98 -4.32
N ASN A 550 0.06 -16.45 -5.40
CA ASN A 550 0.21 -17.00 -6.75
C ASN A 550 1.67 -17.03 -7.21
N LEU A 551 2.41 -15.93 -7.00
CA LEU A 551 3.82 -15.88 -7.37
C LEU A 551 4.68 -16.79 -6.49
N ALA A 552 4.39 -16.87 -5.19
CA ALA A 552 5.07 -17.78 -4.27
C ALA A 552 4.92 -19.24 -4.68
N ASP A 553 3.71 -19.65 -5.07
CA ASP A 553 3.43 -21.01 -5.54
C ASP A 553 4.15 -21.31 -6.86
N ARG A 554 4.16 -20.37 -7.80
CA ARG A 554 4.93 -20.52 -9.05
C ARG A 554 6.44 -20.63 -8.78
N VAL A 555 6.99 -19.86 -7.85
CA VAL A 555 8.40 -19.97 -7.46
C VAL A 555 8.69 -21.35 -6.87
N ARG A 556 7.81 -21.90 -6.02
CA ARG A 556 7.97 -23.27 -5.49
C ARG A 556 7.98 -24.31 -6.64
N HIS A 557 7.07 -24.19 -7.63
CA HIS A 557 7.05 -25.07 -8.81
C HIS A 557 8.36 -24.96 -9.61
N PHE A 558 8.86 -23.74 -9.85
CA PHE A 558 10.14 -23.57 -10.55
C PHE A 558 11.31 -24.25 -9.83
N LEU A 559 11.31 -24.20 -8.50
CA LEU A 559 12.35 -24.88 -7.71
C LEU A 559 12.21 -26.39 -7.81
N HIS A 560 10.99 -26.92 -7.78
CA HIS A 560 10.72 -28.35 -7.72
C HIS A 560 10.77 -29.07 -9.08
N GLU A 561 10.59 -28.36 -10.20
CA GLU A 561 10.46 -28.91 -11.55
C GLU A 561 11.70 -28.61 -12.41
N PRO A 562 12.74 -29.48 -12.40
CA PRO A 562 13.97 -29.27 -13.17
C PRO A 562 13.75 -29.13 -14.69
N GLU A 563 12.64 -29.64 -15.21
CA GLU A 563 12.24 -29.53 -16.62
C GLU A 563 12.01 -28.08 -17.06
N GLN A 564 11.73 -27.18 -16.12
CA GLN A 564 11.56 -25.75 -16.39
C GLN A 564 12.89 -24.98 -16.40
N TRP A 565 13.96 -25.53 -15.82
CA TRP A 565 15.23 -24.83 -15.66
C TRP A 565 15.95 -24.45 -16.96
N PRO A 566 15.82 -25.19 -18.10
CA PRO A 566 16.45 -24.78 -19.36
C PRO A 566 16.10 -23.36 -19.84
N ARG A 567 14.96 -22.82 -19.40
CA ARG A 567 14.52 -21.45 -19.73
C ARG A 567 15.20 -20.36 -18.87
N PHE A 568 15.87 -20.74 -17.76
CA PHE A 568 16.54 -19.81 -16.86
C PHE A 568 17.98 -19.52 -17.29
N PRO A 569 18.57 -18.38 -16.89
CA PRO A 569 19.98 -18.10 -17.14
C PRO A 569 20.90 -19.18 -16.59
N PRO A 570 22.07 -19.37 -17.20
CA PRO A 570 23.02 -20.44 -16.80
C PRO A 570 23.41 -20.39 -15.32
N ASP A 571 23.59 -19.21 -14.76
CA ASP A 571 23.97 -19.00 -13.37
C ASP A 571 22.84 -19.29 -12.37
N VAL A 572 21.58 -19.05 -12.74
CA VAL A 572 20.41 -19.48 -11.94
C VAL A 572 20.30 -21.01 -11.97
N ARG A 573 20.48 -21.64 -13.13
CA ARG A 573 20.51 -23.10 -13.24
C ARG A 573 21.62 -23.73 -12.41
N GLU A 574 22.86 -23.20 -12.50
CA GLU A 574 23.98 -23.62 -11.68
C GLU A 574 23.67 -23.58 -10.18
N TRP A 575 23.00 -22.54 -9.74
CA TRP A 575 22.58 -22.37 -8.35
C TRP A 575 21.55 -23.41 -7.88
N LEU A 576 20.55 -23.68 -8.70
CA LEU A 576 19.53 -24.70 -8.43
C LEU A 576 20.13 -26.12 -8.45
N GLU A 577 21.01 -26.37 -9.40
CA GLU A 577 21.72 -27.66 -9.48
C GLU A 577 22.66 -27.88 -8.28
N ALA A 578 23.38 -26.84 -7.84
CA ALA A 578 24.20 -26.89 -6.64
C ALA A 578 23.36 -27.15 -5.38
N GLN A 579 22.12 -26.59 -5.28
CA GLN A 579 21.20 -26.92 -4.20
C GLN A 579 20.81 -28.38 -4.22
N ARG A 580 20.43 -28.92 -5.38
CA ARG A 580 20.03 -30.33 -5.55
C ARG A 580 21.16 -31.29 -5.19
N GLN A 581 22.41 -30.91 -5.43
CA GLN A 581 23.59 -31.72 -5.07
C GLN A 581 23.93 -31.62 -3.58
N ARG A 582 23.62 -30.50 -2.92
CA ARG A 582 23.95 -30.25 -1.51
C ARG A 582 22.84 -30.69 -0.55
N SER A 583 21.61 -30.52 -0.94
CA SER A 583 20.42 -30.75 -0.16
C SER A 583 19.29 -31.24 -1.06
N ILE A 584 18.07 -30.91 -0.71
CA ILE A 584 16.89 -31.10 -1.54
C ILE A 584 16.31 -29.76 -1.98
N LEU A 585 15.34 -29.79 -2.88
CA LEU A 585 14.64 -28.61 -3.36
C LEU A 585 13.29 -28.47 -2.63
N PRO A 586 12.89 -27.23 -2.25
CA PRO A 586 11.55 -26.99 -1.75
C PRO A 586 10.50 -27.49 -2.75
N ALA A 587 9.42 -28.10 -2.26
CA ALA A 587 8.32 -28.61 -3.07
C ALA A 587 6.98 -28.03 -2.58
N PRO A 588 5.94 -27.97 -3.43
CA PRO A 588 4.63 -27.44 -3.04
C PRO A 588 3.98 -28.20 -1.87
N ASP A 589 4.24 -29.50 -1.79
CA ASP A 589 3.68 -30.41 -0.79
C ASP A 589 4.56 -30.63 0.43
N ARG A 590 5.71 -29.98 0.54
CA ARG A 590 6.70 -30.16 1.61
C ARG A 590 7.16 -28.84 2.18
N LEU A 591 7.46 -28.86 3.48
CA LEU A 591 8.10 -27.75 4.18
C LEU A 591 9.55 -28.12 4.45
N LEU A 592 10.46 -27.66 3.59
CA LEU A 592 11.89 -27.93 3.77
C LEU A 592 12.44 -27.11 4.95
N ILE A 593 13.09 -27.82 5.87
CA ILE A 593 13.87 -27.22 6.95
C ILE A 593 15.28 -27.78 6.88
N GLU A 594 16.25 -26.88 6.73
CA GLU A 594 17.68 -27.22 6.76
C GLU A 594 18.30 -26.78 8.07
N THR A 595 19.14 -27.64 8.66
CA THR A 595 19.97 -27.28 9.81
C THR A 595 21.45 -27.51 9.49
N PHE A 596 22.32 -26.62 10.00
CA PHE A 596 23.76 -26.75 9.82
C PHE A 596 24.54 -25.94 10.86
N PRO A 597 25.76 -26.37 11.24
CA PRO A 597 26.66 -25.60 12.09
C PRO A 597 27.46 -24.58 11.25
N ARG A 598 27.72 -23.40 11.79
CA ARG A 598 28.64 -22.42 11.22
C ARG A 598 29.16 -21.47 12.29
N GLU A 599 30.49 -21.26 12.35
CA GLU A 599 31.14 -20.30 13.25
C GLU A 599 30.72 -20.45 14.72
N GLY A 600 30.65 -21.71 15.21
CA GLY A 600 30.28 -22.02 16.60
C GLY A 600 28.80 -21.79 16.93
N ARG A 601 27.94 -21.63 15.92
CA ARG A 601 26.49 -21.50 16.04
C ARG A 601 25.79 -22.56 15.22
N HIS A 602 24.51 -22.78 15.52
CA HIS A 602 23.64 -23.66 14.76
C HIS A 602 22.55 -22.84 14.08
N TYR A 603 22.36 -23.07 12.80
CA TYR A 603 21.38 -22.40 11.97
C TYR A 603 20.27 -23.35 11.60
N MET A 604 19.04 -22.85 11.57
CA MET A 604 17.87 -23.53 11.02
C MET A 604 17.23 -22.61 10.00
N VAL A 605 17.07 -23.05 8.76
CA VAL A 605 16.43 -22.32 7.66
C VAL A 605 15.16 -23.06 7.25
N CYS A 606 14.01 -22.38 7.28
CA CYS A 606 12.72 -22.92 6.86
C CYS A 606 12.24 -22.18 5.61
N TYR A 607 11.99 -22.91 4.52
CA TYR A 607 11.58 -22.39 3.21
C TYR A 607 10.06 -22.50 3.05
N SER A 608 9.32 -21.55 3.60
CA SER A 608 7.85 -21.57 3.59
C SER A 608 7.20 -20.68 2.53
N PHE A 609 7.89 -19.70 1.96
CA PHE A 609 7.43 -18.79 0.89
C PHE A 609 6.16 -17.99 1.25
N GLU A 610 5.88 -17.78 2.54
CA GLU A 610 4.67 -17.09 3.01
C GLU A 610 4.81 -15.56 3.03
N GLY A 611 5.93 -15.03 2.57
CA GLY A 611 6.18 -13.61 2.52
C GLY A 611 6.70 -13.03 3.83
N TRP A 612 7.32 -11.87 3.72
CA TRP A 612 8.10 -11.27 4.82
C TRP A 612 7.28 -11.04 6.11
N ASN A 613 6.01 -10.60 6.01
CA ASN A 613 5.20 -10.32 7.21
C ASN A 613 4.89 -11.58 8.01
N ALA A 614 4.44 -12.66 7.35
CA ALA A 614 4.19 -13.95 7.98
C ALA A 614 5.49 -14.53 8.55
N HIS A 615 6.59 -14.41 7.80
CA HIS A 615 7.91 -14.87 8.24
C HIS A 615 8.45 -14.12 9.45
N GLN A 616 8.19 -12.83 9.59
CA GLN A 616 8.55 -12.08 10.80
C GLN A 616 7.82 -12.64 12.02
N SER A 617 6.53 -12.90 11.90
CA SER A 617 5.74 -13.50 12.99
C SER A 617 6.21 -14.91 13.32
N LEU A 618 6.39 -15.73 12.30
CA LEU A 618 6.86 -17.11 12.45
C LEU A 618 8.26 -17.15 13.11
N GLY A 619 9.19 -16.32 12.65
CA GLY A 619 10.54 -16.26 13.20
C GLY A 619 10.55 -15.93 14.70
N MET A 620 9.72 -14.98 15.12
CA MET A 620 9.61 -14.62 16.55
C MET A 620 8.99 -15.75 17.38
N LEU A 621 7.93 -16.38 16.89
CA LEU A 621 7.25 -17.46 17.58
C LEU A 621 8.17 -18.69 17.73
N VAL A 622 8.83 -19.07 16.64
CA VAL A 622 9.80 -20.17 16.62
C VAL A 622 10.97 -19.87 17.56
N THR A 623 11.51 -18.64 17.55
CA THR A 623 12.58 -18.23 18.47
C THR A 623 12.13 -18.38 19.93
N ARG A 624 10.91 -17.98 20.29
CA ARG A 624 10.38 -18.15 21.65
C ARG A 624 10.26 -19.62 22.06
N ARG A 625 9.80 -20.50 21.17
CA ARG A 625 9.80 -21.93 21.40
C ARG A 625 11.19 -22.52 21.58
N MET A 626 12.15 -22.03 20.78
CA MET A 626 13.56 -22.39 20.97
C MET A 626 14.08 -21.98 22.34
N GLU A 627 13.69 -20.80 22.87
CA GLU A 627 14.01 -20.38 24.24
C GLU A 627 13.41 -21.36 25.26
N THR A 628 12.12 -21.67 25.14
CA THR A 628 11.41 -22.61 26.04
C THR A 628 12.03 -24.00 25.99
N ALA A 629 12.46 -24.46 24.80
CA ALA A 629 13.16 -25.72 24.62
C ALA A 629 14.64 -25.70 25.10
N GLY A 630 15.13 -24.55 25.58
CA GLY A 630 16.50 -24.40 26.07
C GLY A 630 17.57 -24.41 24.98
N LEU A 631 17.22 -24.12 23.72
CA LEU A 631 18.12 -24.11 22.57
C LEU A 631 19.00 -22.84 22.48
N GLN A 632 18.75 -21.86 23.34
CA GLN A 632 19.51 -20.62 23.44
C GLN A 632 19.59 -19.87 22.11
N PRO A 633 18.45 -19.45 21.52
CA PRO A 633 18.44 -18.70 20.27
C PRO A 633 19.11 -17.34 20.48
N ILE A 634 19.83 -16.89 19.46
CA ILE A 634 20.49 -15.57 19.41
C ILE A 634 19.61 -14.59 18.63
N GLY A 635 18.87 -15.09 17.63
CA GLY A 635 18.00 -14.28 16.80
C GLY A 635 17.50 -15.01 15.57
N PHE A 636 16.80 -14.25 14.70
CA PHE A 636 16.33 -14.74 13.42
C PHE A 636 16.37 -13.63 12.35
N VAL A 637 16.29 -14.02 11.10
CA VAL A 637 16.05 -13.13 9.95
C VAL A 637 14.97 -13.71 9.07
N ALA A 638 14.25 -12.84 8.36
CA ALA A 638 13.18 -13.20 7.46
C ALA A 638 13.37 -12.57 6.08
N SER A 639 13.02 -13.32 5.03
CA SER A 639 12.85 -12.86 3.66
C SER A 639 11.41 -13.12 3.20
N ASP A 640 11.08 -12.89 1.93
CA ASP A 640 9.79 -13.32 1.37
C ASP A 640 9.73 -14.85 1.16
N TYR A 641 10.88 -15.53 1.12
CA TYR A 641 11.01 -16.95 0.73
C TYR A 641 11.26 -17.88 1.91
N ALA A 642 11.97 -17.41 2.92
CA ALA A 642 12.40 -18.23 4.05
C ALA A 642 12.64 -17.42 5.32
N ILE A 643 12.64 -18.11 6.47
CA ILE A 643 13.20 -17.62 7.73
C ILE A 643 14.49 -18.38 8.07
N ALA A 644 15.42 -17.72 8.73
CA ALA A 644 16.57 -18.38 9.33
C ALA A 644 16.68 -17.97 10.79
N THR A 645 16.74 -18.96 11.70
CA THR A 645 17.05 -18.78 13.12
C THR A 645 18.46 -19.23 13.38
N TYR A 646 19.12 -18.65 14.39
CA TYR A 646 20.47 -19.09 14.80
C TYR A 646 20.57 -19.12 16.34
N SER A 647 21.23 -20.16 16.85
CA SER A 647 21.27 -20.53 18.26
C SER A 647 22.63 -21.08 18.69
N LEU A 648 22.85 -21.19 19.99
CA LEU A 648 24.06 -21.81 20.56
C LEU A 648 23.98 -23.34 20.63
N LYS A 649 22.75 -23.91 20.58
CA LYS A 649 22.53 -25.35 20.59
C LYS A 649 21.84 -25.81 19.32
N PRO A 650 22.10 -27.03 18.85
CA PRO A 650 21.48 -27.54 17.62
C PRO A 650 19.97 -27.79 17.80
N VAL A 651 19.22 -27.57 16.70
CA VAL A 651 17.81 -27.98 16.59
C VAL A 651 17.79 -29.39 16.03
N THR A 652 17.44 -30.36 16.88
CA THR A 652 17.39 -31.78 16.50
C THR A 652 16.00 -32.24 16.11
N ASP A 653 14.95 -31.57 16.59
CA ASP A 653 13.55 -31.81 16.27
C ASP A 653 12.87 -30.51 15.84
N PRO A 654 12.96 -30.13 14.57
CA PRO A 654 12.28 -28.95 14.07
C PRO A 654 10.75 -29.04 14.14
N ALA A 655 10.17 -30.24 14.01
CA ALA A 655 8.71 -30.41 13.98
C ALA A 655 8.03 -29.92 15.26
N ALA A 656 8.68 -30.12 16.40
CA ALA A 656 8.17 -29.60 17.68
C ALA A 656 8.08 -28.07 17.76
N LEU A 657 8.78 -27.34 16.88
CA LEU A 657 8.77 -25.88 16.83
C LEU A 657 7.67 -25.29 15.95
N PHE A 658 7.01 -26.11 15.10
CA PHE A 658 6.06 -25.65 14.08
C PHE A 658 4.63 -26.20 14.29
N SER A 659 4.27 -26.64 15.48
CA SER A 659 2.91 -27.11 15.73
C SER A 659 1.89 -25.96 15.79
N ALA A 660 0.64 -26.22 15.35
CA ALA A 660 -0.40 -25.19 15.18
C ALA A 660 -0.79 -24.47 16.47
N ASP A 661 -0.64 -25.11 17.64
CA ASP A 661 -0.90 -24.52 18.96
C ASP A 661 -0.08 -23.28 19.30
N ILE A 662 0.97 -22.98 18.50
CA ILE A 662 1.76 -21.75 18.59
C ILE A 662 0.90 -20.48 18.37
N LEU A 663 -0.19 -20.60 17.60
CA LEU A 663 -1.09 -19.47 17.34
C LEU A 663 -2.08 -19.23 18.47
N ASP A 664 -2.43 -20.28 19.24
CA ASP A 664 -3.45 -20.17 20.28
C ASP A 664 -2.91 -19.51 21.55
N ASN A 665 -1.74 -19.90 21.99
CA ASN A 665 -1.18 -19.47 23.27
C ASN A 665 -0.06 -18.43 23.11
N GLU A 666 0.95 -18.77 22.34
CA GLU A 666 2.19 -17.97 22.29
C GLU A 666 2.05 -16.73 21.40
N PHE A 667 1.26 -16.82 20.32
CA PHE A 667 1.02 -15.69 19.44
C PHE A 667 0.23 -14.57 20.12
N VAL A 668 -0.84 -14.93 20.84
CA VAL A 668 -1.67 -13.97 21.58
C VAL A 668 -0.84 -13.23 22.61
N ASP A 669 -0.10 -13.99 23.44
CA ASP A 669 0.79 -13.43 24.46
C ASP A 669 1.87 -12.54 23.87
N TRP A 670 2.49 -12.98 22.76
CA TRP A 670 3.53 -12.21 22.10
C TRP A 670 3.01 -10.92 21.49
N VAL A 671 1.93 -10.97 20.72
CA VAL A 671 1.37 -9.76 20.08
C VAL A 671 0.96 -8.76 21.15
N GLN A 672 0.36 -9.22 22.25
CA GLN A 672 -0.02 -8.36 23.39
C GLN A 672 1.18 -7.68 24.06
N GLN A 673 2.33 -8.31 24.12
CA GLN A 673 3.56 -7.77 24.72
C GLN A 673 4.39 -6.99 23.71
N SER A 674 4.12 -7.14 22.40
CA SER A 674 4.90 -6.55 21.33
C SER A 674 4.62 -5.06 21.14
N SER A 675 5.61 -4.35 20.60
CA SER A 675 5.44 -2.96 20.14
C SER A 675 4.48 -2.86 18.93
N LEU A 676 4.17 -3.97 18.26
CA LEU A 676 3.28 -4.01 17.10
C LEU A 676 1.86 -3.64 17.48
N LEU A 677 1.33 -4.23 18.56
CA LEU A 677 -0.03 -3.93 19.01
C LEU A 677 -0.15 -2.50 19.52
N LYS A 678 0.87 -1.98 20.24
CA LYS A 678 0.91 -0.54 20.63
C LYS A 678 0.90 0.37 19.40
N ARG A 679 1.59 -0.02 18.33
CA ARG A 679 1.60 0.73 17.06
C ARG A 679 0.24 0.68 16.37
N ALA A 680 -0.38 -0.49 16.25
CA ALA A 680 -1.73 -0.63 15.72
C ALA A 680 -2.75 0.16 16.56
N PHE A 681 -2.68 0.04 17.89
CA PHE A 681 -3.54 0.79 18.80
C PHE A 681 -3.42 2.31 18.63
N ARG A 682 -2.22 2.83 18.35
CA ARG A 682 -2.03 4.26 18.08
C ARG A 682 -2.82 4.73 16.87
N GLU A 683 -2.82 3.95 15.79
CA GLU A 683 -3.59 4.25 14.57
C GLU A 683 -5.09 4.22 14.88
N VAL A 684 -5.56 3.15 15.50
CA VAL A 684 -6.96 2.93 15.86
C VAL A 684 -7.47 4.00 16.86
N ALA A 685 -6.68 4.36 17.87
CA ALA A 685 -7.05 5.38 18.86
C ALA A 685 -7.19 6.78 18.26
N VAL A 686 -6.40 7.08 17.23
CA VAL A 686 -6.51 8.33 16.47
C VAL A 686 -7.74 8.32 15.55
N ILE A 687 -7.94 7.23 14.79
CA ILE A 687 -9.09 7.11 13.87
C ILE A 687 -10.41 7.13 14.67
N GLY A 688 -10.52 6.34 15.73
CA GLY A 688 -11.70 6.31 16.62
C GLY A 688 -11.91 7.59 17.44
N GLY A 689 -10.98 8.56 17.35
CA GLY A 689 -11.09 9.85 18.00
C GLY A 689 -10.83 9.83 19.51
N LEU A 690 -10.16 8.76 20.02
CA LEU A 690 -9.76 8.70 21.44
C LEU A 690 -8.57 9.62 21.74
N VAL A 691 -7.68 9.77 20.76
CA VAL A 691 -6.51 10.66 20.83
C VAL A 691 -6.56 11.67 19.69
N GLU A 692 -6.53 12.94 20.07
CA GLU A 692 -6.54 14.06 19.13
C GLU A 692 -5.12 14.44 18.72
N ARG A 693 -4.92 14.65 17.41
CA ARG A 693 -3.65 15.16 16.83
C ARG A 693 -3.60 16.68 16.80
N GLN A 694 -4.76 17.31 16.64
CA GLN A 694 -4.89 18.75 16.46
C GLN A 694 -5.88 19.36 17.46
N HIS A 695 -5.50 20.48 18.05
CA HIS A 695 -6.37 21.36 18.79
C HIS A 695 -6.42 22.73 18.09
N PRO A 696 -7.44 23.56 18.31
CA PRO A 696 -7.45 24.91 17.78
C PRO A 696 -6.15 25.67 18.17
N GLY A 697 -5.36 26.02 17.17
CA GLY A 697 -4.09 26.73 17.34
C GLY A 697 -2.88 25.89 17.79
N LYS A 698 -3.02 24.56 17.98
CA LYS A 698 -1.89 23.67 18.37
C LYS A 698 -1.98 22.32 17.69
N ARG A 699 -0.86 21.87 17.10
CA ARG A 699 -0.67 20.50 16.63
C ARG A 699 0.20 19.76 17.65
N LYS A 700 -0.20 18.55 18.05
CA LYS A 700 0.64 17.68 18.88
C LYS A 700 1.73 17.07 18.03
N THR A 701 2.94 16.98 18.58
CA THR A 701 4.04 16.26 17.96
C THR A 701 3.75 14.75 17.91
N GLY A 702 4.37 14.03 16.99
CA GLY A 702 4.27 12.56 16.92
C GLY A 702 4.62 11.91 18.26
N ARG A 703 5.65 12.40 18.95
CA ARG A 703 6.07 11.93 20.29
C ARG A 703 5.00 12.14 21.37
N GLN A 704 4.29 13.30 21.35
CA GLN A 704 3.20 13.57 22.29
C GLN A 704 1.99 12.67 22.04
N VAL A 705 1.67 12.40 20.77
CA VAL A 705 0.61 11.45 20.39
C VAL A 705 1.01 10.04 20.84
N SER A 706 2.24 9.59 20.59
CA SER A 706 2.74 8.28 21.02
C SER A 706 2.68 8.09 22.52
N PHE A 707 3.18 9.06 23.30
CA PHE A 707 3.14 8.99 24.76
C PHE A 707 1.69 8.91 25.28
N SER A 708 0.79 9.72 24.74
CA SER A 708 -0.62 9.71 25.16
C SER A 708 -1.29 8.38 24.81
N THR A 709 -1.03 7.80 23.62
CA THR A 709 -1.62 6.53 23.22
C THR A 709 -1.07 5.35 24.00
N ASP A 710 0.23 5.34 24.29
CA ASP A 710 0.86 4.25 25.05
C ASP A 710 0.32 4.20 26.49
N LEU A 711 0.14 5.39 27.13
CA LEU A 711 -0.46 5.47 28.45
C LEU A 711 -1.91 4.95 28.45
N ILE A 712 -2.72 5.37 27.48
CA ILE A 712 -4.12 4.93 27.36
C ILE A 712 -4.16 3.43 27.09
N TYR A 713 -3.31 2.91 26.19
CA TYR A 713 -3.19 1.49 25.92
C TYR A 713 -2.96 0.68 27.21
N ASP A 714 -1.98 1.07 28.02
CA ASP A 714 -1.64 0.36 29.27
C ASP A 714 -2.80 0.45 30.30
N VAL A 715 -3.53 1.57 30.36
CA VAL A 715 -4.73 1.73 31.21
C VAL A 715 -5.85 0.82 30.75
N LEU A 716 -6.20 0.83 29.45
CA LEU A 716 -7.28 0.01 28.91
C LEU A 716 -6.97 -1.47 29.05
N ARG A 717 -5.75 -1.90 28.74
CA ARG A 717 -5.32 -3.28 28.90
C ARG A 717 -5.46 -3.78 30.33
N ARG A 718 -5.24 -2.91 31.32
CA ARG A 718 -5.32 -3.26 32.75
C ARG A 718 -6.74 -3.26 33.30
N TYR A 719 -7.56 -2.30 32.90
CA TYR A 719 -8.85 -2.02 33.53
C TYR A 719 -10.06 -2.34 32.64
N GLU A 720 -9.85 -2.50 31.35
CA GLU A 720 -10.88 -2.83 30.34
C GLU A 720 -10.27 -3.63 29.20
N PRO A 721 -9.79 -4.87 29.45
CA PRO A 721 -9.09 -5.69 28.44
C PRO A 721 -9.94 -6.01 27.20
N GLU A 722 -11.27 -5.97 27.32
CA GLU A 722 -12.23 -6.17 26.22
C GLU A 722 -12.63 -4.86 25.52
N HIS A 723 -11.86 -3.79 25.74
CA HIS A 723 -12.17 -2.50 25.15
C HIS A 723 -12.13 -2.56 23.60
N LEU A 724 -13.16 -1.98 22.95
CA LEU A 724 -13.37 -1.98 21.51
C LEU A 724 -12.13 -1.66 20.68
N LEU A 725 -11.35 -0.64 21.09
CA LEU A 725 -10.16 -0.24 20.36
C LEU A 725 -8.98 -1.19 20.54
N LEU A 726 -8.93 -1.97 21.62
CA LEU A 726 -7.95 -3.06 21.76
C LEU A 726 -8.27 -4.18 20.77
N GLU A 727 -9.54 -4.54 20.63
CA GLU A 727 -10.03 -5.49 19.64
C GLU A 727 -9.73 -5.01 18.20
N ALA A 728 -10.08 -3.76 17.87
CA ALA A 728 -9.79 -3.17 16.56
C ALA A 728 -8.29 -3.12 16.26
N ALA A 729 -7.46 -2.82 17.25
CA ALA A 729 -6.00 -2.83 17.11
C ALA A 729 -5.45 -4.25 16.89
N TRP A 730 -6.07 -5.24 17.53
CA TRP A 730 -5.73 -6.64 17.35
C TRP A 730 -6.04 -7.11 15.93
N GLU A 731 -7.23 -6.80 15.42
CA GLU A 731 -7.60 -7.16 14.05
C GLU A 731 -6.72 -6.45 13.00
N ASP A 732 -6.36 -5.20 13.21
CA ASP A 732 -5.40 -4.49 12.37
C ASP A 732 -4.00 -5.13 12.41
N ALA A 733 -3.53 -5.52 13.59
CA ALA A 733 -2.23 -6.17 13.73
C ALA A 733 -2.21 -7.51 13.00
N LYS A 734 -3.27 -8.32 13.16
CA LYS A 734 -3.42 -9.60 12.45
C LYS A 734 -3.39 -9.42 10.92
N ALA A 735 -4.19 -8.50 10.40
CA ALA A 735 -4.39 -8.34 8.95
C ALA A 735 -3.17 -7.71 8.26
N ARG A 736 -2.53 -6.72 8.88
CA ARG A 736 -1.56 -5.84 8.21
C ARG A 736 -0.10 -6.14 8.54
N MET A 737 0.16 -6.65 9.74
CA MET A 737 1.53 -6.75 10.25
C MET A 737 2.03 -8.17 10.35
N THR A 738 1.14 -9.14 10.58
CA THR A 738 1.53 -10.51 10.88
C THR A 738 1.09 -11.53 9.83
N ASP A 739 0.14 -11.17 8.95
CA ASP A 739 -0.46 -12.06 7.96
C ASP A 739 -0.83 -13.45 8.55
N VAL A 740 -1.56 -13.40 9.67
CA VAL A 740 -1.96 -14.61 10.42
C VAL A 740 -2.70 -15.62 9.55
N GLY A 741 -3.43 -15.15 8.54
CA GLY A 741 -4.14 -16.03 7.62
C GLY A 741 -3.20 -16.97 6.84
N ARG A 742 -2.07 -16.45 6.35
CA ARG A 742 -1.03 -17.27 5.70
C ARG A 742 -0.33 -18.17 6.70
N LEU A 743 0.00 -17.61 7.86
CA LEU A 743 0.68 -18.36 8.93
C LEU A 743 -0.17 -19.51 9.45
N GLY A 744 -1.49 -19.30 9.64
CA GLY A 744 -2.42 -20.35 10.04
C GLY A 744 -2.44 -21.50 9.04
N ARG A 745 -2.66 -21.22 7.76
CA ARG A 745 -2.63 -22.24 6.71
C ARG A 745 -1.31 -23.01 6.65
N LEU A 746 -0.19 -22.34 6.85
CA LEU A 746 1.10 -23.01 6.93
C LEU A 746 1.17 -23.99 8.11
N LEU A 747 0.84 -23.51 9.31
CA LEU A 747 1.00 -24.28 10.55
C LEU A 747 -0.01 -25.42 10.68
N ASP A 748 -1.23 -25.26 10.15
CA ASP A 748 -2.25 -26.32 10.12
C ASP A 748 -1.75 -27.61 9.43
N THR A 749 -0.84 -27.46 8.48
CA THR A 749 -0.31 -28.59 7.70
C THR A 749 1.20 -28.81 7.90
N ALA A 750 1.89 -27.95 8.63
CA ALA A 750 3.36 -27.96 8.70
C ALA A 750 3.91 -29.26 9.29
N ALA A 751 3.34 -29.72 10.41
CA ALA A 751 3.85 -30.90 11.12
C ALA A 751 3.90 -32.17 10.26
N GLU A 752 2.91 -32.33 9.36
CA GLU A 752 2.81 -33.49 8.45
C GLU A 752 3.68 -33.34 7.19
N ARG A 753 4.17 -32.12 6.90
CA ARG A 753 4.86 -31.77 5.65
C ARG A 753 6.34 -31.47 5.85
N ILE A 754 6.83 -31.41 7.10
CA ILE A 754 8.24 -31.09 7.36
C ILE A 754 9.15 -32.16 6.80
N GLU A 755 10.07 -31.73 5.96
CA GLU A 755 11.23 -32.52 5.51
C GLU A 755 12.49 -31.87 6.07
N HIS A 756 13.10 -32.49 7.07
CA HIS A 756 14.28 -31.98 7.76
C HIS A 756 15.55 -32.58 7.17
N VAL A 757 16.47 -31.72 6.78
CA VAL A 757 17.80 -32.09 6.26
C VAL A 757 18.86 -31.46 7.16
N ASP A 758 19.66 -32.32 7.81
CA ASP A 758 20.81 -31.90 8.59
C ASP A 758 22.05 -31.87 7.70
N LEU A 759 22.67 -30.71 7.57
CA LEU A 759 23.76 -30.45 6.66
C LEU A 759 25.07 -30.15 7.42
N GLU A 760 26.20 -30.52 6.84
CA GLU A 760 27.52 -30.17 7.41
C GLU A 760 27.86 -28.67 7.26
N ARG A 761 27.26 -27.97 6.32
CA ARG A 761 27.51 -26.57 5.98
C ARG A 761 26.35 -25.94 5.24
N VAL A 762 26.40 -24.62 5.06
CA VAL A 762 25.37 -23.82 4.39
C VAL A 762 25.01 -24.37 3.00
N SER A 763 23.71 -24.36 2.69
CA SER A 763 23.17 -24.71 1.36
C SER A 763 23.12 -23.49 0.43
N PRO A 764 23.10 -23.67 -0.90
CA PRO A 764 22.97 -22.58 -1.85
C PRO A 764 21.71 -21.71 -1.66
N LEU A 765 20.55 -22.29 -1.32
CA LEU A 765 19.33 -21.54 -1.07
C LEU A 765 19.36 -20.77 0.25
N ALA A 766 20.14 -21.21 1.24
CA ALA A 766 20.28 -20.51 2.52
C ALA A 766 21.12 -19.23 2.41
N VAL A 767 22.07 -19.15 1.48
CA VAL A 767 22.98 -18.00 1.34
C VAL A 767 22.23 -16.66 1.26
N PRO A 768 21.23 -16.44 0.39
CA PRO A 768 20.50 -15.19 0.29
C PRO A 768 19.83 -14.78 1.59
N VAL A 769 19.40 -15.74 2.41
CA VAL A 769 18.73 -15.49 3.69
C VAL A 769 19.75 -15.13 4.77
N LEU A 770 20.90 -15.85 4.82
CA LEU A 770 21.93 -15.61 5.84
C LEU A 770 22.64 -14.27 5.68
N VAL A 771 22.81 -13.77 4.45
CA VAL A 771 23.37 -12.44 4.20
C VAL A 771 22.53 -11.34 4.87
N LEU A 772 21.24 -11.58 5.12
CA LEU A 772 20.40 -10.62 5.86
C LEU A 772 20.82 -10.48 7.33
N ILE A 773 21.42 -11.51 7.94
CA ILE A 773 21.95 -11.44 9.31
C ILE A 773 23.08 -10.42 9.41
N GLY A 774 23.97 -10.41 8.40
CA GLY A 774 25.03 -9.40 8.31
C GLY A 774 24.46 -7.97 8.20
N ARG A 775 23.38 -7.79 7.43
CA ARG A 775 22.73 -6.49 7.26
C ARG A 775 22.10 -5.91 8.53
N GLU A 776 21.51 -6.73 9.37
CA GLU A 776 20.97 -6.27 10.67
C GLU A 776 22.08 -5.77 11.60
N LYS A 777 23.25 -6.41 11.57
CA LYS A 777 24.43 -5.97 12.31
C LYS A 777 25.05 -4.70 11.74
N VAL A 778 25.00 -4.52 10.41
CA VAL A 778 25.59 -3.39 9.68
C VAL A 778 24.74 -2.11 9.76
N ALA A 779 23.45 -2.19 10.05
CA ALA A 779 22.64 -1.00 10.38
C ALA A 779 23.27 -0.16 11.53
N ALA A 780 24.24 -0.73 12.24
CA ALA A 780 25.04 -0.07 13.27
C ALA A 780 26.35 0.63 12.77
N GLY A 781 26.64 0.65 11.45
CA GLY A 781 27.73 1.50 10.91
C GLY A 781 28.90 0.82 10.21
N THR A 782 28.79 -0.43 9.78
CA THR A 782 29.82 -1.11 8.98
C THR A 782 29.61 -0.93 7.48
N SER A 783 30.69 -0.99 6.66
CA SER A 783 30.65 -0.68 5.24
C SER A 783 29.92 -1.76 4.40
N GLU A 784 29.33 -1.36 3.28
CA GLU A 784 28.75 -2.26 2.27
C GLU A 784 29.76 -3.31 1.76
N ASP A 785 31.04 -2.96 1.76
CA ASP A 785 32.13 -3.86 1.38
C ASP A 785 32.23 -5.08 2.31
N ALA A 786 31.98 -4.93 3.61
CA ALA A 786 32.00 -6.04 4.56
C ALA A 786 30.85 -7.04 4.31
N LEU A 787 29.70 -6.56 3.83
CA LEU A 787 28.57 -7.43 3.43
C LEU A 787 28.85 -8.19 2.15
N LEU A 788 29.54 -7.58 1.20
CA LEU A 788 29.96 -8.24 -0.05
C LEU A 788 30.95 -9.36 0.26
N ILE A 789 31.94 -9.09 1.12
CA ILE A 789 32.93 -10.08 1.56
C ILE A 789 32.27 -11.27 2.28
N GLU A 790 31.29 -11.01 3.16
CA GLU A 790 30.56 -12.08 3.85
C GLU A 790 29.69 -12.88 2.88
N ALA A 791 29.04 -12.21 1.90
CA ALA A 791 28.27 -12.87 0.87
C ALA A 791 29.16 -13.77 -0.01
N GLU A 792 30.34 -13.31 -0.41
CA GLU A 792 31.31 -14.09 -1.17
C GLU A 792 31.81 -15.31 -0.40
N ALA A 793 32.08 -15.14 0.89
CA ALA A 793 32.51 -16.24 1.78
C ALA A 793 31.40 -17.29 1.91
N LEU A 794 30.14 -16.88 2.08
CA LEU A 794 29.00 -17.79 2.13
C LEU A 794 28.79 -18.55 0.80
N VAL A 795 28.96 -17.85 -0.33
CA VAL A 795 28.87 -18.47 -1.66
C VAL A 795 29.99 -19.50 -1.84
N ALA A 796 31.22 -19.18 -1.48
CA ALA A 796 32.37 -20.10 -1.59
C ALA A 796 32.13 -21.35 -0.72
N GLU A 797 31.67 -21.18 0.52
CA GLU A 797 31.32 -22.28 1.42
C GLU A 797 30.19 -23.15 0.85
N ALA A 798 29.10 -22.56 0.37
CA ALA A 798 27.97 -23.27 -0.23
C ALA A 798 28.38 -24.07 -1.47
N MET A 799 29.29 -23.52 -2.29
CA MET A 799 29.84 -24.20 -3.47
C MET A 799 30.95 -25.21 -3.17
N GLY A 800 31.37 -25.32 -1.91
CA GLY A 800 32.46 -26.21 -1.50
C GLY A 800 33.83 -25.80 -2.01
N ARG A 801 34.03 -24.51 -2.29
CA ARG A 801 35.31 -23.93 -2.67
C ARG A 801 35.99 -23.35 -1.45
N PRO A 802 37.33 -23.39 -1.33
CA PRO A 802 38.00 -22.61 -0.29
C PRO A 802 37.72 -21.13 -0.52
N PRO A 803 37.51 -20.30 0.54
CA PRO A 803 37.37 -18.86 0.38
C PRO A 803 38.61 -18.36 -0.42
N GLU A 804 38.35 -17.60 -1.50
CA GLU A 804 39.43 -16.96 -2.22
C GLU A 804 40.14 -16.04 -1.22
N SER A 805 41.44 -16.24 -1.08
CA SER A 805 42.26 -15.38 -0.22
C SER A 805 42.14 -13.96 -0.77
N THR A 806 41.48 -13.08 -0.01
CA THR A 806 41.42 -11.66 -0.31
C THR A 806 42.80 -11.15 -0.64
N PRO A 807 43.06 -10.50 -1.77
CA PRO A 807 44.32 -9.83 -1.98
C PRO A 807 44.47 -8.80 -0.86
N SER A 808 45.51 -8.94 -0.07
CA SER A 808 45.88 -8.01 1.00
C SER A 808 45.86 -6.59 0.43
N PRO A 809 45.19 -5.63 1.05
CA PRO A 809 45.25 -4.24 0.64
C PRO A 809 46.57 -3.66 1.14
N TYR A 810 47.68 -3.99 0.48
CA TYR A 810 48.99 -3.32 0.57
C TYR A 810 49.52 -3.12 -0.83
#